data_2a1d23f584853366c673e5e628532a2c
#
_entry.id   2a1d23f584853366c673e5e628532a2c
#
_cell.length_a   1.000
_cell.length_b   1.000
_cell.length_c   1.000
_cell.angle_alpha   90.00
_cell.angle_beta   90.00
_cell.angle_gamma   90.00
#
_symmetry.space_group_name_H-M   'P 1'
#
loop_
_entity.id
_entity.type
_entity.pdbx_description
1 polymer ?
#
loop_
_entity_poly.entity_id
_entity_poly.type
_entity_poly.pdbx_seq_one_letter_code
_entity_poly.pdbx_strand_id
1 'polypeptide(L)'
;MNIVIVESPAKAKTINKYLGSSYEVLASFGHVRDLPAKNGSVDPDHNFKMIWEVDAKAAGRLNEIAKSLKGADRLILATDPDREGEAISWHVLEVLKEKRALKDQKIERVVFNAITKQAITDAMKNPRQIDGALVDAYMARRALDYLVGFTLSPVLWRKLPGARSAGRVQSVALRLVCDRELEIEKFVPKEYWSLVATLLTPRGEAFEARLVGADGKKIQRLDIGSGAEAEAFKKALEAAAYSVTTIDAKPARRNPQAPFTTSTLQQEASRKLGFAPAHTMRIAQRLYEGIDIGGETTGLITYMRTDGVQIAGEAITQARKVIGEDYGKAYVPDVPRQYQTRAKNAQEAHEAIRPTDLSRRPDAMRRKLDADQARLYELIWKRTIASQMESAELERTTVDIAAKAGSRVLELRATGQVIKFDGFLALYQEGHDDDADEEDSRRLPAMSEGENLKRKELAVTQHFTEPPPRFSEASLVKRMEELGIGRPSTYASILQVLKDRGYVRLEKKRLYGADKGRVVIAFLENFFRRYVEYDFTADLEEQLDRVSNNEISWQQVLKDFWRDFIGAVDDIKDLRVAEVLSALDEMLGPHIYQPRADGGDPRQCPTCGTGKLHLKAGKFGAFVGCSNYPECRYTRPLAAESDAATADRVLGQDPETGLDVTVKAGRFGPYIQLGEQKDYAEGEKPKRAGIPKGTNPADVDLELALKLLSLPREIGKHPETGLPITAGIGRFGPFVRHDKTYASLEAGDEVFDIGLNRAVTLIAEKAAKGPSRRFGADPGKVLGDHPSLGPVAVKNGRYGAYVTAGGVNATIPSEFEKDSITLDQANALIDERAAKGGGKAKAGKIKAAKIKAAKPAKAAAEEAETPKPPKKAAAKKAAVKPKTEATSKARAPVGQAAKTSAAKPAPATKTAAKKSAGKAR
;
A
#
# COMPACT_ATOMS: atom_id res chain seq x y z
N MET A 1 39.03 -11.88 -11.58
CA MET A 1 37.69 -12.19 -10.97
C MET A 1 36.72 -11.09 -11.27
N ASN A 2 35.45 -11.40 -11.63
CA ASN A 2 34.45 -10.38 -11.97
C ASN A 2 33.53 -10.12 -10.77
N ILE A 3 33.30 -8.86 -10.43
CA ILE A 3 32.37 -8.46 -9.34
C ILE A 3 31.06 -8.04 -9.95
N VAL A 4 29.96 -8.63 -9.48
CA VAL A 4 28.60 -8.33 -9.91
C VAL A 4 27.83 -7.73 -8.75
N ILE A 5 27.20 -6.56 -8.96
CA ILE A 5 26.40 -5.87 -7.93
C ILE A 5 24.92 -5.95 -8.29
N VAL A 6 24.11 -6.40 -7.34
CA VAL A 6 22.65 -6.47 -7.41
C VAL A 6 22.03 -5.78 -6.19
N GLU A 7 20.72 -5.51 -6.18
CA GLU A 7 20.10 -4.80 -5.06
C GLU A 7 19.79 -5.67 -3.85
N SER A 8 19.51 -6.97 -4.04
CA SER A 8 19.03 -7.82 -2.94
C SER A 8 19.89 -9.07 -2.70
N PRO A 9 19.99 -9.55 -1.44
CA PRO A 9 20.69 -10.81 -1.12
C PRO A 9 20.07 -12.04 -1.79
N ALA A 10 18.75 -12.03 -2.03
CA ALA A 10 18.06 -13.13 -2.70
C ALA A 10 18.53 -13.25 -4.15
N LYS A 11 18.59 -12.12 -4.89
CA LYS A 11 19.16 -12.07 -6.24
C LYS A 11 20.62 -12.50 -6.23
N ALA A 12 21.44 -11.98 -5.31
CA ALA A 12 22.85 -12.35 -5.22
C ALA A 12 23.03 -13.87 -5.09
N LYS A 13 22.25 -14.50 -4.19
CA LYS A 13 22.28 -15.95 -3.98
C LYS A 13 21.89 -16.74 -5.24
N THR A 14 20.86 -16.31 -5.94
CA THR A 14 20.36 -16.97 -7.15
C THR A 14 21.33 -16.82 -8.31
N ILE A 15 21.78 -15.59 -8.60
CA ILE A 15 22.65 -15.28 -9.73
C ILE A 15 24.05 -15.91 -9.54
N ASN A 16 24.58 -15.91 -8.32
CA ASN A 16 25.87 -16.52 -8.03
C ASN A 16 25.92 -18.03 -8.37
N LYS A 17 24.80 -18.74 -8.17
CA LYS A 17 24.68 -20.16 -8.58
C LYS A 17 24.76 -20.35 -10.10
N TYR A 18 24.34 -19.35 -10.88
CA TYR A 18 24.34 -19.45 -12.34
C TYR A 18 25.67 -19.08 -13.00
N LEU A 19 26.38 -18.11 -12.41
CA LEU A 19 27.61 -17.55 -13.01
C LEU A 19 28.90 -18.34 -12.68
N GLY A 20 28.90 -19.14 -11.59
CA GLY A 20 30.03 -19.96 -11.20
C GLY A 20 31.16 -19.17 -10.53
N SER A 21 32.31 -19.86 -10.31
CA SER A 21 33.42 -19.40 -9.46
C SER A 21 34.28 -18.25 -10.01
N SER A 22 34.10 -17.86 -11.29
CA SER A 22 34.78 -16.69 -11.87
C SER A 22 34.13 -15.38 -11.57
N TYR A 23 32.97 -15.42 -10.89
CA TYR A 23 32.19 -14.26 -10.50
C TYR A 23 31.91 -14.26 -8.99
N GLU A 24 31.97 -13.10 -8.37
CA GLU A 24 31.46 -12.84 -7.02
C GLU A 24 30.27 -11.90 -7.11
N VAL A 25 29.09 -12.34 -6.64
CA VAL A 25 27.85 -11.55 -6.69
C VAL A 25 27.54 -10.98 -5.31
N LEU A 26 27.52 -9.65 -5.20
CA LEU A 26 27.32 -8.90 -3.97
C LEU A 26 26.03 -8.08 -4.03
N ALA A 27 25.36 -7.94 -2.89
CA ALA A 27 24.15 -7.13 -2.79
C ALA A 27 24.44 -5.75 -2.19
N SER A 28 23.85 -4.70 -2.78
CA SER A 28 23.86 -3.32 -2.23
C SER A 28 22.84 -3.12 -1.09
N PHE A 29 21.82 -3.98 -0.99
CA PHE A 29 20.68 -3.87 -0.08
C PHE A 29 19.78 -2.65 -0.39
N GLY A 30 19.54 -2.39 -1.66
CA GLY A 30 18.72 -1.28 -2.17
C GLY A 30 19.55 0.00 -2.37
N HIS A 31 18.93 1.16 -2.14
CA HIS A 31 19.60 2.44 -2.27
C HIS A 31 20.76 2.59 -1.28
N VAL A 32 21.90 3.03 -1.77
CA VAL A 32 23.13 3.18 -0.97
C VAL A 32 23.35 4.60 -0.45
N ARG A 33 22.75 5.61 -1.10
CA ARG A 33 22.72 7.00 -0.64
C ARG A 33 21.40 7.68 -1.00
N ASP A 34 21.00 8.68 -0.26
CA ASP A 34 19.80 9.47 -0.47
C ASP A 34 20.03 10.95 -0.10
N LEU A 35 19.05 11.80 -0.44
CA LEU A 35 19.02 13.19 -0.01
C LEU A 35 18.76 13.24 1.52
N PRO A 36 19.62 13.91 2.31
CA PRO A 36 19.39 14.09 3.74
C PRO A 36 18.01 14.67 4.03
N ALA A 37 17.34 14.16 5.06
CA ALA A 37 16.01 14.61 5.48
C ALA A 37 16.07 15.97 6.22
N LYS A 38 16.73 16.96 5.62
CA LYS A 38 16.87 18.33 6.12
C LYS A 38 16.66 19.32 4.99
N ASN A 39 16.24 20.56 5.30
CA ASN A 39 16.09 21.58 4.27
C ASN A 39 17.43 21.93 3.60
N GLY A 40 17.44 22.23 2.31
CA GLY A 40 18.63 22.64 1.54
C GLY A 40 19.42 21.47 0.94
N SER A 41 18.93 20.23 0.95
CA SER A 41 19.61 19.11 0.26
C SER A 41 19.44 19.13 -1.26
N VAL A 42 18.49 19.91 -1.77
CA VAL A 42 18.39 20.32 -3.17
C VAL A 42 18.43 21.85 -3.17
N ASP A 43 19.33 22.45 -3.96
CA ASP A 43 19.57 23.87 -4.02
C ASP A 43 19.07 24.45 -5.37
N PRO A 44 17.88 25.10 -5.39
CA PRO A 44 17.31 25.66 -6.61
C PRO A 44 18.12 26.81 -7.21
N ASP A 45 18.83 27.59 -6.38
CA ASP A 45 19.61 28.76 -6.81
C ASP A 45 20.90 28.36 -7.52
N HIS A 46 21.42 27.17 -7.25
CA HIS A 46 22.60 26.58 -7.88
C HIS A 46 22.26 25.42 -8.81
N ASN A 47 21.34 25.66 -9.75
CA ASN A 47 20.94 24.69 -10.78
C ASN A 47 20.49 23.32 -10.21
N PHE A 48 19.74 23.33 -9.11
CA PHE A 48 19.23 22.15 -8.40
C PHE A 48 20.32 21.17 -7.97
N LYS A 49 21.47 21.68 -7.57
CA LYS A 49 22.55 20.87 -7.01
C LYS A 49 22.05 20.06 -5.83
N MET A 50 22.31 18.76 -5.85
CA MET A 50 21.87 17.81 -4.83
C MET A 50 23.03 17.43 -3.90
N ILE A 51 22.73 17.34 -2.60
CA ILE A 51 23.65 16.83 -1.58
C ILE A 51 23.24 15.40 -1.27
N TRP A 52 24.13 14.46 -1.53
CA TRP A 52 23.89 13.04 -1.28
C TRP A 52 24.60 12.57 -0.02
N GLU A 53 23.94 11.75 0.80
CA GLU A 53 24.49 11.16 2.01
C GLU A 53 24.38 9.63 1.94
N VAL A 54 25.46 8.92 2.26
CA VAL A 54 25.49 7.46 2.30
C VAL A 54 24.70 6.97 3.50
N ASP A 55 23.75 6.05 3.28
CA ASP A 55 22.99 5.43 4.36
C ASP A 55 23.96 4.66 5.29
N ALA A 56 23.82 4.89 6.60
CA ALA A 56 24.68 4.27 7.60
C ALA A 56 24.67 2.74 7.55
N LYS A 57 23.55 2.13 7.12
CA LYS A 57 23.44 0.67 6.94
C LYS A 57 24.15 0.18 5.69
N ALA A 58 24.17 1.00 4.62
CA ALA A 58 24.83 0.68 3.37
C ALA A 58 26.37 0.86 3.44
N ALA A 59 26.89 1.72 4.34
CA ALA A 59 28.30 2.03 4.43
C ALA A 59 29.19 0.78 4.63
N GLY A 60 28.77 -0.18 5.45
CA GLY A 60 29.47 -1.44 5.66
C GLY A 60 29.56 -2.28 4.37
N ARG A 61 28.48 -2.38 3.63
CA ARG A 61 28.38 -3.12 2.37
C ARG A 61 29.20 -2.50 1.25
N LEU A 62 29.17 -1.19 1.13
CA LEU A 62 30.02 -0.47 0.18
C LEU A 62 31.51 -0.66 0.48
N ASN A 63 31.90 -0.81 1.75
CA ASN A 63 33.28 -1.16 2.12
C ASN A 63 33.63 -2.61 1.75
N GLU A 64 32.71 -3.56 1.88
CA GLU A 64 32.90 -4.94 1.41
C GLU A 64 33.08 -4.97 -0.11
N ILE A 65 32.19 -4.32 -0.86
CA ILE A 65 32.29 -4.19 -2.32
C ILE A 65 33.62 -3.56 -2.72
N ALA A 66 34.04 -2.48 -2.07
CA ALA A 66 35.33 -1.82 -2.33
C ALA A 66 36.54 -2.73 -2.03
N LYS A 67 36.44 -3.66 -1.06
CA LYS A 67 37.46 -4.67 -0.80
C LYS A 67 37.52 -5.75 -1.88
N SER A 68 36.38 -6.28 -2.31
CA SER A 68 36.29 -7.31 -3.35
C SER A 68 36.77 -6.79 -4.71
N LEU A 69 36.65 -5.46 -4.95
CA LEU A 69 37.20 -4.86 -6.18
C LEU A 69 38.72 -4.83 -6.26
N LYS A 70 39.44 -5.08 -5.16
CA LYS A 70 40.88 -5.15 -5.19
C LYS A 70 41.34 -6.41 -5.93
N GLY A 71 41.89 -6.23 -7.13
CA GLY A 71 42.32 -7.33 -8.00
C GLY A 71 41.19 -7.92 -8.87
N ALA A 72 40.03 -7.25 -8.94
CA ALA A 72 39.00 -7.62 -9.90
C ALA A 72 39.28 -6.99 -11.27
N ASP A 73 38.86 -7.69 -12.33
CA ASP A 73 39.03 -7.25 -13.71
C ASP A 73 37.84 -6.38 -14.17
N ARG A 74 36.65 -6.72 -13.69
CA ARG A 74 35.38 -6.09 -14.13
C ARG A 74 34.48 -5.81 -12.94
N LEU A 75 33.80 -4.67 -13.02
CA LEU A 75 32.65 -4.30 -12.17
C LEU A 75 31.39 -4.32 -13.04
N ILE A 76 30.47 -5.21 -12.73
CA ILE A 76 29.22 -5.40 -13.45
C ILE A 76 28.07 -4.97 -12.54
N LEU A 77 27.32 -3.96 -12.98
CA LEU A 77 26.17 -3.43 -12.27
C LEU A 77 24.91 -4.10 -12.84
N ALA A 78 24.28 -4.99 -12.06
CA ALA A 78 23.19 -5.87 -12.50
C ALA A 78 21.92 -5.67 -11.65
N THR A 79 21.60 -4.40 -11.37
CA THR A 79 20.38 -3.97 -10.69
C THR A 79 19.17 -4.05 -11.60
N ASP A 80 17.94 -3.85 -11.09
CA ASP A 80 16.71 -3.93 -11.85
C ASP A 80 16.72 -3.06 -13.13
N PRO A 81 15.90 -3.40 -14.13
CA PRO A 81 15.92 -2.70 -15.41
C PRO A 81 15.26 -1.32 -15.39
N ASP A 82 14.57 -0.94 -14.31
CA ASP A 82 13.87 0.34 -14.20
C ASP A 82 14.81 1.51 -13.82
N ARG A 83 14.30 2.75 -13.86
CA ARG A 83 15.07 3.97 -13.50
C ARG A 83 15.57 3.94 -12.07
N GLU A 84 14.89 3.22 -11.16
CA GLU A 84 15.31 3.06 -9.76
C GLU A 84 16.57 2.18 -9.66
N GLY A 85 16.59 1.07 -10.43
CA GLY A 85 17.77 0.21 -10.53
C GLY A 85 18.95 0.89 -11.24
N GLU A 86 18.70 1.69 -12.28
CA GLU A 86 19.73 2.49 -12.96
C GLU A 86 20.37 3.50 -11.98
N ALA A 87 19.55 4.18 -11.17
CA ALA A 87 20.02 5.11 -10.14
C ALA A 87 20.82 4.39 -9.03
N ILE A 88 20.40 3.20 -8.60
CA ILE A 88 21.18 2.41 -7.63
C ILE A 88 22.56 2.09 -8.20
N SER A 89 22.64 1.63 -9.46
CA SER A 89 23.90 1.39 -10.17
C SER A 89 24.79 2.63 -10.19
N TRP A 90 24.22 3.78 -10.56
CA TRP A 90 24.93 5.06 -10.60
C TRP A 90 25.42 5.48 -9.20
N HIS A 91 24.58 5.40 -8.17
CA HIS A 91 24.95 5.75 -6.80
C HIS A 91 26.08 4.86 -6.25
N VAL A 92 26.02 3.55 -6.53
CA VAL A 92 27.14 2.63 -6.16
C VAL A 92 28.42 3.05 -6.84
N LEU A 93 28.38 3.33 -8.15
CA LEU A 93 29.54 3.74 -8.93
C LEU A 93 30.15 5.04 -8.38
N GLU A 94 29.34 6.06 -8.12
CA GLU A 94 29.80 7.34 -7.61
C GLU A 94 30.46 7.22 -6.22
N VAL A 95 29.86 6.45 -5.30
CA VAL A 95 30.48 6.20 -3.98
C VAL A 95 31.80 5.44 -4.09
N LEU A 96 31.91 4.49 -5.03
CA LEU A 96 33.18 3.75 -5.27
C LEU A 96 34.25 4.68 -5.86
N LYS A 97 33.89 5.65 -6.73
CA LYS A 97 34.80 6.70 -7.22
C LYS A 97 35.25 7.62 -6.08
N GLU A 98 34.33 8.12 -5.24
CA GLU A 98 34.63 8.94 -4.06
C GLU A 98 35.60 8.24 -3.10
N LYS A 99 35.42 6.92 -2.90
CA LYS A 99 36.31 6.08 -2.07
C LYS A 99 37.64 5.75 -2.74
N ARG A 100 37.85 6.12 -4.01
CA ARG A 100 39.01 5.76 -4.83
C ARG A 100 39.23 4.23 -4.87
N ALA A 101 38.11 3.48 -4.89
CA ALA A 101 38.14 2.02 -4.91
C ALA A 101 38.29 1.44 -6.34
N LEU A 102 37.97 2.27 -7.34
CA LEU A 102 38.11 1.93 -8.76
C LEU A 102 39.52 2.32 -9.27
N LYS A 103 40.08 1.44 -10.08
CA LYS A 103 41.35 1.61 -10.79
C LYS A 103 41.10 1.42 -12.30
N ASP A 104 41.55 0.25 -12.83
CA ASP A 104 41.48 -0.09 -14.25
C ASP A 104 40.33 -1.07 -14.57
N GLN A 105 39.41 -1.29 -13.63
CA GLN A 105 38.28 -2.20 -13.85
C GLN A 105 37.37 -1.71 -14.98
N LYS A 106 37.01 -2.62 -15.88
CA LYS A 106 35.97 -2.37 -16.87
C LYS A 106 34.59 -2.29 -16.17
N ILE A 107 33.94 -1.16 -16.28
CA ILE A 107 32.62 -0.92 -15.68
C ILE A 107 31.55 -1.20 -16.71
N GLU A 108 30.61 -2.08 -16.40
CA GLU A 108 29.56 -2.52 -17.30
C GLU A 108 28.22 -2.58 -16.57
N ARG A 109 27.15 -2.28 -17.29
CA ARG A 109 25.75 -2.37 -16.86
C ARG A 109 25.10 -3.56 -17.57
N VAL A 110 24.44 -4.43 -16.82
CA VAL A 110 23.71 -5.59 -17.35
C VAL A 110 22.26 -5.53 -16.85
N VAL A 111 21.30 -5.72 -17.75
CA VAL A 111 19.87 -5.72 -17.43
C VAL A 111 19.21 -7.00 -17.92
N PHE A 112 18.22 -7.47 -17.19
CA PHE A 112 17.47 -8.70 -17.51
C PHE A 112 16.04 -8.59 -16.94
N ASN A 113 15.06 -9.14 -17.67
CA ASN A 113 13.66 -9.12 -17.28
C ASN A 113 13.25 -10.36 -16.47
N ALA A 114 14.13 -11.38 -16.37
CA ALA A 114 13.88 -12.62 -15.62
C ALA A 114 15.15 -13.14 -14.97
N ILE A 115 15.05 -13.70 -13.78
CA ILE A 115 16.18 -14.29 -13.05
C ILE A 115 16.20 -15.80 -13.29
N THR A 116 16.49 -16.17 -14.53
CA THR A 116 16.73 -17.54 -14.96
C THR A 116 18.18 -17.68 -15.45
N LYS A 117 18.71 -18.91 -15.46
CA LYS A 117 20.08 -19.16 -15.93
C LYS A 117 20.30 -18.65 -17.35
N GLN A 118 19.34 -18.90 -18.25
CA GLN A 118 19.42 -18.48 -19.65
C GLN A 118 19.43 -16.95 -19.79
N ALA A 119 18.44 -16.27 -19.18
CA ALA A 119 18.31 -14.81 -19.24
C ALA A 119 19.57 -14.10 -18.69
N ILE A 120 20.09 -14.56 -17.55
CA ILE A 120 21.31 -14.01 -16.96
C ILE A 120 22.52 -14.24 -17.87
N THR A 121 22.69 -15.47 -18.40
CA THR A 121 23.84 -15.80 -19.27
C THR A 121 23.79 -14.95 -20.56
N ASP A 122 22.63 -14.73 -21.13
CA ASP A 122 22.49 -13.93 -22.36
C ASP A 122 22.67 -12.44 -22.09
N ALA A 123 22.17 -11.94 -20.97
CA ALA A 123 22.40 -10.56 -20.54
C ALA A 123 23.90 -10.27 -20.31
N MET A 124 24.64 -11.21 -19.72
CA MET A 124 26.08 -11.08 -19.49
C MET A 124 26.93 -11.02 -20.78
N LYS A 125 26.37 -11.48 -21.91
CA LYS A 125 27.02 -11.36 -23.23
C LYS A 125 26.81 -9.99 -23.89
N ASN A 126 25.79 -9.25 -23.44
CA ASN A 126 25.35 -7.99 -24.03
C ASN A 126 25.36 -6.84 -22.99
N PRO A 127 26.52 -6.52 -22.39
CA PRO A 127 26.61 -5.43 -21.42
C PRO A 127 26.50 -4.06 -22.14
N ARG A 128 25.98 -3.06 -21.44
CA ARG A 128 25.91 -1.65 -21.86
C ARG A 128 26.60 -0.72 -20.87
N GLN A 129 26.55 0.58 -21.10
CA GLN A 129 26.89 1.60 -20.12
C GLN A 129 25.65 1.97 -19.29
N ILE A 130 25.87 2.66 -18.16
CA ILE A 130 24.79 3.27 -17.39
C ILE A 130 24.07 4.28 -18.29
N ASP A 131 22.75 4.23 -18.31
CA ASP A 131 21.92 5.17 -19.06
C ASP A 131 21.76 6.48 -18.28
N GLY A 132 22.42 7.54 -18.76
CA GLY A 132 22.38 8.85 -18.13
C GLY A 132 21.00 9.48 -18.11
N ALA A 133 20.17 9.25 -19.13
CA ALA A 133 18.83 9.82 -19.20
C ALA A 133 17.87 9.19 -18.17
N LEU A 134 17.99 7.89 -17.89
CA LEU A 134 17.26 7.23 -16.81
C LEU A 134 17.69 7.74 -15.44
N VAL A 135 18.99 7.97 -15.23
CA VAL A 135 19.52 8.58 -14.00
C VAL A 135 19.01 10.00 -13.84
N ASP A 136 19.01 10.81 -14.90
CA ASP A 136 18.50 12.18 -14.90
C ASP A 136 17.01 12.24 -14.55
N ALA A 137 16.21 11.35 -15.10
CA ALA A 137 14.78 11.24 -14.77
C ALA A 137 14.54 10.83 -13.31
N TYR A 138 15.36 9.92 -12.77
CA TYR A 138 15.33 9.59 -11.35
C TYR A 138 15.69 10.81 -10.48
N MET A 139 16.77 11.54 -10.83
CA MET A 139 17.19 12.74 -10.10
C MET A 139 16.11 13.81 -10.13
N ALA A 140 15.50 14.08 -11.30
CA ALA A 140 14.38 15.01 -11.42
C ALA A 140 13.23 14.65 -10.51
N ARG A 141 12.76 13.40 -10.54
CA ARG A 141 11.68 12.90 -9.68
C ARG A 141 12.04 13.06 -8.20
N ARG A 142 13.24 12.63 -7.81
CA ARG A 142 13.69 12.68 -6.43
C ARG A 142 13.77 14.11 -5.90
N ALA A 143 14.28 15.05 -6.74
CA ALA A 143 14.33 16.46 -6.43
C ALA A 143 12.93 17.10 -6.31
N LEU A 144 12.01 16.81 -7.24
CA LEU A 144 10.61 17.29 -7.18
C LEU A 144 9.93 16.83 -5.89
N ASP A 145 9.99 15.53 -5.59
CA ASP A 145 9.34 14.98 -4.40
C ASP A 145 9.97 15.54 -3.11
N TYR A 146 11.29 15.77 -3.11
CA TYR A 146 11.99 16.43 -2.01
C TYR A 146 11.54 17.90 -1.86
N LEU A 147 11.61 18.71 -2.92
CA LEU A 147 11.25 20.13 -2.91
C LEU A 147 9.80 20.34 -2.46
N VAL A 148 8.85 19.61 -3.07
CA VAL A 148 7.44 19.68 -2.67
C VAL A 148 7.25 19.24 -1.21
N GLY A 149 7.82 18.11 -0.82
CA GLY A 149 7.66 17.58 0.52
C GLY A 149 8.24 18.47 1.62
N PHE A 150 9.44 19.00 1.43
CA PHE A 150 10.13 19.86 2.42
C PHE A 150 9.64 21.30 2.43
N THR A 151 9.02 21.78 1.36
CA THR A 151 8.45 23.13 1.29
C THR A 151 7.01 23.15 1.76
N LEU A 152 6.15 22.25 1.24
CA LEU A 152 4.71 22.24 1.51
C LEU A 152 4.36 21.67 2.89
N SER A 153 5.04 20.61 3.35
CA SER A 153 4.73 20.02 4.65
C SER A 153 4.92 20.97 5.84
N PRO A 154 5.98 21.80 5.92
CA PRO A 154 6.12 22.85 6.95
C PRO A 154 5.01 23.90 6.90
N VAL A 155 4.52 24.28 5.71
CA VAL A 155 3.37 25.19 5.57
C VAL A 155 2.13 24.55 6.17
N LEU A 156 1.84 23.29 5.83
CA LEU A 156 0.74 22.52 6.41
C LEU A 156 0.81 22.46 7.94
N TRP A 157 1.98 22.17 8.51
CA TRP A 157 2.12 22.06 9.99
C TRP A 157 1.87 23.37 10.71
N ARG A 158 2.24 24.49 10.06
CA ARG A 158 2.03 25.83 10.62
C ARG A 158 0.58 26.30 10.50
N LYS A 159 -0.07 25.99 9.37
CA LYS A 159 -1.41 26.48 9.05
C LYS A 159 -2.52 25.51 9.49
N LEU A 160 -2.25 24.21 9.48
CA LEU A 160 -3.18 23.14 9.85
C LEU A 160 -2.58 22.22 10.93
N PRO A 161 -2.71 22.57 12.22
CA PRO A 161 -2.28 21.70 13.31
C PRO A 161 -2.94 20.32 13.21
N GLY A 162 -2.11 19.24 13.22
CA GLY A 162 -2.60 17.86 13.07
C GLY A 162 -2.46 17.26 11.67
N ALA A 163 -2.26 18.07 10.62
CA ALA A 163 -1.85 17.58 9.30
C ALA A 163 -0.45 16.98 9.38
N ARG A 164 -0.18 15.94 8.55
CA ARG A 164 1.13 15.26 8.58
C ARG A 164 2.04 15.72 7.44
N SER A 165 1.64 15.53 6.21
CA SER A 165 2.41 15.96 5.05
C SER A 165 1.57 15.95 3.79
N ALA A 166 1.98 16.70 2.80
CA ALA A 166 1.53 16.61 1.43
C ALA A 166 2.69 16.15 0.54
N GLY A 167 2.36 15.65 -0.64
CA GLY A 167 3.31 15.26 -1.66
C GLY A 167 2.62 15.23 -3.01
N ARG A 168 3.38 15.42 -4.05
CA ARG A 168 2.93 15.64 -5.42
C ARG A 168 1.84 14.63 -5.88
N VAL A 169 2.15 13.35 -5.90
CA VAL A 169 1.22 12.30 -6.37
C VAL A 169 0.24 11.85 -5.28
N GLN A 170 0.69 11.75 -4.03
CA GLN A 170 -0.16 11.29 -2.92
C GLN A 170 -1.34 12.23 -2.64
N SER A 171 -1.14 13.55 -2.81
CA SER A 171 -2.22 14.51 -2.58
C SER A 171 -3.29 14.41 -3.67
N VAL A 172 -2.89 14.16 -4.91
CA VAL A 172 -3.82 13.96 -6.03
C VAL A 172 -4.58 12.64 -5.90
N ALA A 173 -3.94 11.57 -5.47
CA ALA A 173 -4.63 10.30 -5.14
C ALA A 173 -5.64 10.48 -3.97
N LEU A 174 -5.31 11.30 -2.97
CA LEU A 174 -6.24 11.65 -1.89
C LEU A 174 -7.42 12.46 -2.42
N ARG A 175 -7.18 13.40 -3.34
CA ARG A 175 -8.23 14.20 -3.98
C ARG A 175 -9.25 13.33 -4.71
N LEU A 176 -8.81 12.30 -5.47
CA LEU A 176 -9.74 11.35 -6.10
C LEU A 176 -10.72 10.73 -5.10
N VAL A 177 -10.24 10.34 -3.92
CA VAL A 177 -11.11 9.77 -2.88
C VAL A 177 -12.04 10.84 -2.30
N CYS A 178 -11.56 12.07 -2.05
CA CYS A 178 -12.37 13.17 -1.50
C CYS A 178 -13.42 13.66 -2.50
N ASP A 179 -13.09 13.76 -3.80
CA ASP A 179 -14.03 14.13 -4.85
C ASP A 179 -15.16 13.08 -4.97
N ARG A 180 -14.84 11.79 -4.85
CA ARG A 180 -15.83 10.71 -4.82
C ARG A 180 -16.76 10.82 -3.60
N GLU A 181 -16.26 11.16 -2.42
CA GLU A 181 -17.09 11.40 -1.26
C GLU A 181 -18.04 12.60 -1.49
N LEU A 182 -17.54 13.66 -2.13
CA LEU A 182 -18.35 14.83 -2.47
C LEU A 182 -19.42 14.50 -3.52
N GLU A 183 -19.12 13.66 -4.51
CA GLU A 183 -20.10 13.14 -5.47
C GLU A 183 -21.23 12.38 -4.77
N ILE A 184 -20.86 11.52 -3.80
CA ILE A 184 -21.80 10.72 -3.02
C ILE A 184 -22.68 11.63 -2.14
N GLU A 185 -22.11 12.63 -1.47
CA GLU A 185 -22.80 13.57 -0.59
C GLU A 185 -23.79 14.48 -1.34
N LYS A 186 -23.46 14.86 -2.57
CA LYS A 186 -24.33 15.69 -3.43
C LYS A 186 -25.36 14.88 -4.20
N PHE A 187 -25.25 13.56 -4.17
CA PHE A 187 -26.15 12.70 -4.93
C PHE A 187 -27.56 12.72 -4.36
N VAL A 188 -28.53 12.95 -5.25
CA VAL A 188 -29.97 12.91 -4.90
C VAL A 188 -30.57 11.68 -5.55
N PRO A 189 -31.02 10.69 -4.76
CA PRO A 189 -31.67 9.48 -5.29
C PRO A 189 -32.93 9.85 -6.07
N LYS A 190 -33.09 9.25 -7.26
CA LYS A 190 -34.31 9.36 -8.07
C LYS A 190 -35.05 8.04 -8.02
N GLU A 191 -36.33 8.09 -7.70
CA GLU A 191 -37.23 6.95 -7.76
C GLU A 191 -37.46 6.53 -9.21
N TYR A 192 -37.48 5.24 -9.45
CA TYR A 192 -37.93 4.64 -10.69
C TYR A 192 -38.47 3.24 -10.47
N TRP A 193 -39.27 2.76 -11.42
CA TRP A 193 -39.93 1.47 -11.33
C TRP A 193 -39.56 0.59 -12.52
N SER A 194 -39.48 -0.73 -12.28
CA SER A 194 -39.33 -1.73 -13.32
C SER A 194 -40.46 -2.74 -13.26
N LEU A 195 -40.90 -3.19 -14.43
CA LEU A 195 -41.90 -4.24 -14.57
C LEU A 195 -41.25 -5.41 -15.31
N VAL A 196 -41.27 -6.59 -14.69
CA VAL A 196 -40.75 -7.84 -15.22
C VAL A 196 -41.85 -8.88 -15.21
N ALA A 197 -42.15 -9.43 -16.39
CA ALA A 197 -43.12 -10.51 -16.53
C ALA A 197 -42.40 -11.84 -16.60
N THR A 198 -42.77 -12.79 -15.76
CA THR A 198 -42.43 -14.21 -15.95
C THR A 198 -43.44 -14.82 -16.90
N LEU A 199 -42.96 -15.24 -18.06
CA LEU A 199 -43.75 -15.81 -19.13
C LEU A 199 -43.46 -17.29 -19.29
N LEU A 200 -44.47 -18.05 -19.75
CA LEU A 200 -44.35 -19.45 -20.05
C LEU A 200 -44.50 -19.67 -21.56
N THR A 201 -43.64 -20.46 -22.15
CA THR A 201 -43.81 -20.98 -23.50
C THR A 201 -44.96 -21.99 -23.53
N PRO A 202 -45.52 -22.36 -24.69
CA PRO A 202 -46.51 -23.42 -24.81
C PRO A 202 -46.05 -24.78 -24.23
N ARG A 203 -44.72 -24.99 -24.14
CA ARG A 203 -44.11 -26.17 -23.54
C ARG A 203 -44.01 -26.11 -22.01
N GLY A 204 -44.37 -24.95 -21.40
CA GLY A 204 -44.33 -24.74 -19.95
C GLY A 204 -42.99 -24.26 -19.42
N GLU A 205 -42.03 -23.91 -20.29
CA GLU A 205 -40.74 -23.38 -19.89
C GLU A 205 -40.87 -21.92 -19.50
N ALA A 206 -40.31 -21.50 -18.32
CA ALA A 206 -40.44 -20.15 -17.78
C ALA A 206 -39.21 -19.30 -18.14
N PHE A 207 -39.47 -18.03 -18.45
CA PHE A 207 -38.41 -17.02 -18.62
C PHE A 207 -38.93 -15.61 -18.23
N GLU A 208 -38.02 -14.69 -17.99
CA GLU A 208 -38.34 -13.30 -17.59
C GLU A 208 -38.21 -12.35 -18.79
N ALA A 209 -39.17 -11.42 -18.91
CA ALA A 209 -39.13 -10.34 -19.89
C ALA A 209 -39.44 -8.99 -19.23
N ARG A 210 -38.61 -7.98 -19.50
CA ARG A 210 -38.74 -6.64 -18.94
C ARG A 210 -39.51 -5.72 -19.87
N LEU A 211 -40.38 -4.84 -19.32
CA LEU A 211 -41.04 -3.78 -20.09
C LEU A 211 -40.00 -2.78 -20.61
N VAL A 212 -39.96 -2.53 -21.94
CA VAL A 212 -39.01 -1.65 -22.64
C VAL A 212 -39.68 -0.63 -23.57
N GLY A 213 -40.99 -0.74 -23.77
CA GLY A 213 -41.73 0.15 -24.67
C GLY A 213 -43.23 0.10 -24.45
N ALA A 214 -43.90 1.15 -24.90
CA ALA A 214 -45.37 1.25 -24.90
C ALA A 214 -45.82 2.10 -26.11
N ASP A 215 -46.77 1.57 -26.88
CA ASP A 215 -47.38 2.24 -28.03
C ASP A 215 -46.36 2.84 -29.02
N GLY A 216 -45.29 2.05 -29.30
CA GLY A 216 -44.15 2.41 -30.21
C GLY A 216 -43.14 3.41 -29.62
N LYS A 217 -43.26 3.80 -28.34
CA LYS A 217 -42.27 4.63 -27.65
C LYS A 217 -41.42 3.79 -26.71
N LYS A 218 -40.12 3.92 -26.78
CA LYS A 218 -39.19 3.27 -25.85
C LYS A 218 -39.36 3.83 -24.45
N ILE A 219 -39.35 2.98 -23.45
CA ILE A 219 -39.31 3.30 -22.04
C ILE A 219 -37.87 3.11 -21.55
N GLN A 220 -37.27 4.19 -21.08
CA GLN A 220 -35.92 4.16 -20.48
C GLN A 220 -36.02 3.83 -18.99
N ARG A 221 -34.87 3.51 -18.38
CA ARG A 221 -34.79 3.09 -16.97
C ARG A 221 -35.49 4.03 -15.98
N LEU A 222 -35.48 5.33 -16.23
CA LEU A 222 -36.01 6.37 -15.31
C LEU A 222 -37.36 6.94 -15.75
N ASP A 223 -37.98 6.44 -16.85
CA ASP A 223 -39.21 7.04 -17.39
C ASP A 223 -40.46 6.69 -16.57
N ILE A 224 -40.44 5.58 -15.82
CA ILE A 224 -41.51 5.24 -14.89
C ILE A 224 -41.11 5.78 -13.50
N GLY A 225 -41.49 7.00 -13.20
CA GLY A 225 -41.02 7.75 -12.02
C GLY A 225 -41.92 7.67 -10.78
N SER A 226 -43.07 6.97 -10.89
CA SER A 226 -44.04 6.88 -9.78
C SER A 226 -44.72 5.53 -9.70
N GLY A 227 -45.14 5.13 -8.48
CA GLY A 227 -45.92 3.91 -8.27
C GLY A 227 -47.28 3.93 -8.99
N ALA A 228 -47.88 5.13 -9.20
CA ALA A 228 -49.13 5.24 -9.94
C ALA A 228 -49.00 4.89 -11.44
N GLU A 229 -47.88 5.33 -12.07
CA GLU A 229 -47.54 4.97 -13.45
C GLU A 229 -47.23 3.47 -13.56
N ALA A 230 -46.44 2.93 -12.61
CA ALA A 230 -46.11 1.52 -12.56
C ALA A 230 -47.38 0.64 -12.43
N GLU A 231 -48.33 1.01 -11.59
CA GLU A 231 -49.61 0.32 -11.42
C GLU A 231 -50.50 0.41 -12.66
N ALA A 232 -50.46 1.53 -13.41
CA ALA A 232 -51.18 1.67 -14.69
C ALA A 232 -50.63 0.72 -15.75
N PHE A 233 -49.28 0.58 -15.84
CA PHE A 233 -48.63 -0.39 -16.70
C PHE A 233 -48.93 -1.86 -16.26
N LYS A 234 -48.92 -2.11 -14.95
CA LYS A 234 -49.26 -3.43 -14.40
C LYS A 234 -50.65 -3.89 -14.82
N LYS A 235 -51.65 -3.04 -14.62
CA LYS A 235 -53.03 -3.34 -15.02
C LYS A 235 -53.16 -3.63 -16.52
N ALA A 236 -52.47 -2.86 -17.36
CA ALA A 236 -52.43 -3.09 -18.80
C ALA A 236 -51.78 -4.45 -19.13
N LEU A 237 -50.63 -4.78 -18.50
CA LEU A 237 -49.97 -6.06 -18.67
C LEU A 237 -50.78 -7.26 -18.12
N GLU A 238 -51.52 -7.03 -17.03
CA GLU A 238 -52.40 -8.10 -16.49
C GLU A 238 -53.54 -8.49 -17.43
N ALA A 239 -54.07 -7.56 -18.20
CA ALA A 239 -55.12 -7.76 -19.18
C ALA A 239 -54.58 -8.14 -20.57
N ALA A 240 -53.28 -8.15 -20.79
CA ALA A 240 -52.72 -8.33 -22.13
C ALA A 240 -52.61 -9.78 -22.58
N ALA A 241 -52.72 -9.97 -23.89
CA ALA A 241 -52.30 -11.19 -24.59
C ALA A 241 -50.86 -11.06 -25.07
N TYR A 242 -50.01 -12.03 -24.78
CA TYR A 242 -48.59 -12.00 -25.07
C TYR A 242 -48.23 -12.82 -26.29
N SER A 243 -47.45 -12.25 -27.21
CA SER A 243 -46.93 -12.98 -28.37
C SER A 243 -45.48 -12.55 -28.68
N VAL A 244 -44.68 -13.49 -29.12
CA VAL A 244 -43.31 -13.20 -29.60
C VAL A 244 -43.42 -12.43 -30.92
N THR A 245 -42.75 -11.26 -31.02
CA THR A 245 -42.73 -10.42 -32.24
C THR A 245 -41.50 -10.68 -33.06
N THR A 246 -40.33 -10.67 -32.43
CA THR A 246 -39.04 -10.89 -33.13
C THR A 246 -38.10 -11.68 -32.24
N ILE A 247 -37.27 -12.50 -32.89
CA ILE A 247 -36.15 -13.22 -32.24
C ILE A 247 -34.89 -12.86 -32.99
N ASP A 248 -34.01 -12.14 -32.34
CA ASP A 248 -32.72 -11.69 -32.90
C ASP A 248 -31.57 -12.41 -32.19
N ALA A 249 -31.03 -13.44 -32.83
CA ALA A 249 -29.91 -14.24 -32.36
C ALA A 249 -28.61 -13.76 -33.06
N LYS A 250 -27.72 -13.13 -32.33
CA LYS A 250 -26.46 -12.59 -32.88
C LYS A 250 -25.26 -13.30 -32.28
N PRO A 251 -24.31 -13.72 -33.14
CA PRO A 251 -23.04 -14.20 -32.64
C PRO A 251 -22.27 -13.05 -31.96
N ALA A 252 -21.72 -13.29 -30.78
CA ALA A 252 -20.86 -12.38 -30.07
C ALA A 252 -19.54 -13.10 -29.78
N ARG A 253 -18.43 -12.37 -29.93
CA ARG A 253 -17.11 -12.91 -29.65
C ARG A 253 -16.50 -12.14 -28.50
N ARG A 254 -16.03 -12.87 -27.47
CA ARG A 254 -15.32 -12.29 -26.34
C ARG A 254 -13.84 -12.67 -26.44
N ASN A 255 -12.99 -11.64 -26.51
CA ASN A 255 -11.54 -11.83 -26.63
C ASN A 255 -10.88 -11.85 -25.24
N PRO A 256 -9.80 -12.64 -25.03
CA PRO A 256 -9.04 -12.62 -23.81
C PRO A 256 -8.30 -11.28 -23.65
N GLN A 257 -8.14 -10.88 -22.40
CA GLN A 257 -7.40 -9.69 -22.04
C GLN A 257 -5.89 -9.91 -22.13
N ALA A 258 -5.12 -8.81 -22.22
CA ALA A 258 -3.68 -8.84 -22.22
C ALA A 258 -3.09 -9.49 -20.95
N PRO A 259 -1.86 -9.99 -20.99
CA PRO A 259 -1.11 -10.38 -19.79
C PRO A 259 -1.01 -9.22 -18.79
N PHE A 260 -0.66 -9.53 -17.56
CA PHE A 260 -0.65 -8.53 -16.51
C PHE A 260 0.42 -7.45 -16.69
N THR A 261 0.01 -6.19 -16.49
CA THR A 261 0.84 -5.08 -16.04
C THR A 261 0.84 -5.05 -14.50
N THR A 262 1.68 -4.19 -13.90
CA THR A 262 1.66 -3.96 -12.44
C THR A 262 0.28 -3.57 -11.93
N SER A 263 -0.38 -2.65 -12.63
CA SER A 263 -1.70 -2.14 -12.26
C SER A 263 -2.76 -3.24 -12.33
N THR A 264 -2.85 -3.94 -13.45
CA THR A 264 -3.86 -4.99 -13.64
C THR A 264 -3.63 -6.19 -12.72
N LEU A 265 -2.37 -6.52 -12.39
CA LEU A 265 -2.05 -7.53 -11.38
C LEU A 265 -2.54 -7.13 -9.99
N GLN A 266 -2.31 -5.88 -9.58
CA GLN A 266 -2.79 -5.37 -8.29
C GLN A 266 -4.31 -5.38 -8.21
N GLN A 267 -5.00 -5.01 -9.30
CA GLN A 267 -6.46 -5.02 -9.39
C GLN A 267 -7.01 -6.44 -9.22
N GLU A 268 -6.55 -7.38 -10.03
CA GLU A 268 -7.06 -8.77 -10.00
C GLU A 268 -6.67 -9.52 -8.72
N ALA A 269 -5.47 -9.29 -8.19
CA ALA A 269 -5.09 -9.84 -6.89
C ALA A 269 -5.97 -9.30 -5.75
N SER A 270 -6.36 -8.02 -5.80
CA SER A 270 -7.28 -7.44 -4.83
C SER A 270 -8.68 -8.05 -4.93
N ARG A 271 -9.22 -8.20 -6.16
CA ARG A 271 -10.57 -8.74 -6.41
C ARG A 271 -10.66 -10.22 -6.05
N LYS A 272 -9.78 -11.04 -6.61
CA LYS A 272 -9.85 -12.52 -6.54
C LYS A 272 -9.18 -13.12 -5.31
N LEU A 273 -8.09 -12.53 -4.85
CA LEU A 273 -7.30 -13.07 -3.75
C LEU A 273 -7.49 -12.29 -2.43
N GLY A 274 -8.08 -11.08 -2.50
CA GLY A 274 -8.20 -10.18 -1.35
C GLY A 274 -6.87 -9.56 -0.92
N PHE A 275 -5.86 -9.53 -1.79
CA PHE A 275 -4.54 -9.01 -1.49
C PHE A 275 -4.49 -7.49 -1.66
N ALA A 276 -4.01 -6.78 -0.64
CA ALA A 276 -3.70 -5.36 -0.78
C ALA A 276 -2.54 -5.15 -1.78
N PRO A 277 -2.49 -4.04 -2.54
CA PRO A 277 -1.45 -3.76 -3.53
C PRO A 277 -0.02 -3.92 -3.00
N ALA A 278 0.26 -3.42 -1.79
CA ALA A 278 1.58 -3.56 -1.16
C ALA A 278 1.94 -5.03 -0.83
N HIS A 279 0.95 -5.85 -0.48
CA HIS A 279 1.14 -7.29 -0.25
C HIS A 279 1.40 -8.02 -1.56
N THR A 280 0.60 -7.75 -2.59
CA THR A 280 0.77 -8.28 -3.95
C THR A 280 2.19 -8.03 -4.47
N MET A 281 2.67 -6.78 -4.38
CA MET A 281 4.01 -6.42 -4.86
C MET A 281 5.12 -7.10 -4.07
N ARG A 282 4.95 -7.30 -2.76
CA ARG A 282 5.92 -8.02 -1.92
C ARG A 282 6.03 -9.50 -2.31
N ILE A 283 4.92 -10.13 -2.63
CA ILE A 283 4.91 -11.54 -3.09
C ILE A 283 5.51 -11.62 -4.49
N ALA A 284 5.10 -10.74 -5.41
CA ALA A 284 5.61 -10.67 -6.76
C ALA A 284 7.15 -10.48 -6.77
N GLN A 285 7.68 -9.60 -5.91
CA GLN A 285 9.13 -9.41 -5.74
C GLN A 285 9.84 -10.72 -5.36
N ARG A 286 9.28 -11.50 -4.43
CA ARG A 286 9.85 -12.80 -4.04
C ARG A 286 9.83 -13.81 -5.19
N LEU A 287 8.71 -13.86 -5.92
CA LEU A 287 8.58 -14.74 -7.10
C LEU A 287 9.58 -14.37 -8.20
N TYR A 288 9.90 -13.09 -8.38
CA TYR A 288 10.89 -12.60 -9.33
C TYR A 288 12.32 -12.89 -8.89
N GLU A 289 12.70 -12.58 -7.63
CA GLU A 289 14.08 -12.64 -7.14
C GLU A 289 14.64 -14.06 -7.04
N GLY A 290 13.77 -15.05 -6.94
CA GLY A 290 14.11 -16.47 -6.92
C GLY A 290 13.68 -17.19 -5.65
N ILE A 291 13.06 -18.34 -5.87
CA ILE A 291 12.57 -19.27 -4.86
C ILE A 291 13.22 -20.63 -5.06
N ASP A 292 13.53 -21.30 -3.96
CA ASP A 292 13.97 -22.70 -4.00
C ASP A 292 12.76 -23.61 -4.21
N ILE A 293 12.73 -24.27 -5.37
CA ILE A 293 11.64 -25.16 -5.78
C ILE A 293 12.01 -26.66 -5.67
N GLY A 294 12.97 -26.98 -4.80
CA GLY A 294 13.44 -28.35 -4.58
C GLY A 294 14.56 -28.73 -5.54
N GLY A 295 15.78 -28.28 -5.24
CA GLY A 295 17.01 -28.54 -6.01
C GLY A 295 17.41 -27.41 -6.96
N GLU A 296 16.50 -26.55 -7.36
CA GLU A 296 16.78 -25.37 -8.16
C GLU A 296 16.25 -24.11 -7.45
N THR A 297 17.06 -23.02 -7.43
CA THR A 297 16.59 -21.70 -7.01
C THR A 297 16.49 -20.83 -8.26
N THR A 298 15.29 -20.34 -8.60
CA THR A 298 15.04 -19.61 -9.84
C THR A 298 13.92 -18.58 -9.67
N GLY A 299 13.97 -17.50 -10.46
CA GLY A 299 12.85 -16.57 -10.60
C GLY A 299 11.69 -17.24 -11.33
N LEU A 300 10.49 -17.15 -10.77
CA LEU A 300 9.30 -17.81 -11.29
C LEU A 300 8.46 -16.90 -12.20
N ILE A 301 8.64 -15.58 -12.10
CA ILE A 301 7.96 -14.60 -12.95
C ILE A 301 8.97 -13.59 -13.52
N THR A 302 8.56 -12.90 -14.59
CA THR A 302 9.29 -11.75 -15.15
C THR A 302 9.20 -10.55 -14.20
N TYR A 303 9.94 -9.50 -14.52
CA TYR A 303 9.97 -8.27 -13.72
C TYR A 303 8.56 -7.68 -13.52
N MET A 304 8.20 -7.40 -12.27
CA MET A 304 6.81 -7.11 -11.88
C MET A 304 6.46 -5.62 -11.85
N ARG A 305 7.42 -4.71 -12.09
CA ARG A 305 7.15 -3.27 -12.23
C ARG A 305 7.18 -2.92 -13.71
N THR A 306 6.06 -3.09 -14.39
CA THR A 306 5.93 -2.88 -15.84
C THR A 306 4.53 -2.40 -16.19
N ASP A 307 4.42 -1.57 -17.19
CA ASP A 307 3.20 -1.19 -17.91
C ASP A 307 3.12 -1.86 -19.31
N GLY A 308 4.13 -2.67 -19.64
CA GLY A 308 4.18 -3.47 -20.86
C GLY A 308 3.21 -4.64 -20.86
N VAL A 309 2.64 -4.95 -22.00
CA VAL A 309 1.74 -6.10 -22.24
C VAL A 309 2.30 -7.09 -23.26
N GLN A 310 3.51 -6.84 -23.77
CA GLN A 310 4.16 -7.71 -24.75
C GLN A 310 4.72 -8.96 -24.06
N ILE A 311 4.73 -10.07 -24.79
CA ILE A 311 5.34 -11.35 -24.37
C ILE A 311 6.41 -11.75 -25.38
N ALA A 312 7.53 -12.25 -24.88
CA ALA A 312 8.61 -12.80 -25.74
C ALA A 312 8.10 -13.95 -26.62
N GLY A 313 8.58 -14.03 -27.84
CA GLY A 313 8.16 -15.06 -28.82
C GLY A 313 8.32 -16.51 -28.33
N GLU A 314 9.36 -16.77 -27.53
CA GLU A 314 9.60 -18.07 -26.90
C GLU A 314 8.50 -18.44 -25.92
N ALA A 315 8.03 -17.47 -25.11
CA ALA A 315 6.96 -17.68 -24.15
C ALA A 315 5.62 -17.87 -24.84
N ILE A 316 5.36 -17.16 -25.95
CA ILE A 316 4.18 -17.39 -26.80
C ILE A 316 4.17 -18.83 -27.32
N THR A 317 5.33 -19.32 -27.80
CA THR A 317 5.48 -20.71 -28.28
C THR A 317 5.22 -21.72 -27.17
N GLN A 318 5.75 -21.50 -25.97
CA GLN A 318 5.48 -22.35 -24.79
C GLN A 318 4.00 -22.31 -24.39
N ALA A 319 3.36 -21.12 -24.35
CA ALA A 319 1.95 -20.97 -24.03
C ALA A 319 1.07 -21.79 -24.98
N ARG A 320 1.28 -21.65 -26.28
CA ARG A 320 0.54 -22.38 -27.31
C ARG A 320 0.70 -23.91 -27.19
N LYS A 321 1.90 -24.38 -26.84
CA LYS A 321 2.15 -25.78 -26.56
C LYS A 321 1.34 -26.27 -25.34
N VAL A 322 1.41 -25.54 -24.22
CA VAL A 322 0.64 -25.86 -23.01
C VAL A 322 -0.88 -25.86 -23.27
N ILE A 323 -1.38 -24.86 -24.02
CA ILE A 323 -2.80 -24.81 -24.40
C ILE A 323 -3.20 -26.06 -25.19
N GLY A 324 -2.39 -26.45 -26.18
CA GLY A 324 -2.65 -27.65 -27.00
C GLY A 324 -2.61 -28.95 -26.20
N GLU A 325 -1.73 -29.05 -25.20
CA GLU A 325 -1.61 -30.21 -24.29
C GLU A 325 -2.78 -30.31 -23.29
N ASP A 326 -3.17 -29.20 -22.66
CA ASP A 326 -4.09 -29.19 -21.53
C ASP A 326 -5.56 -29.01 -21.97
N TYR A 327 -5.83 -28.31 -23.08
CA TYR A 327 -7.18 -27.95 -23.55
C TYR A 327 -7.49 -28.48 -24.96
N GLY A 328 -6.50 -28.82 -25.73
CA GLY A 328 -6.63 -29.30 -27.11
C GLY A 328 -6.47 -28.22 -28.19
N LYS A 329 -6.38 -28.68 -29.45
CA LYS A 329 -6.07 -27.80 -30.59
C LYS A 329 -7.12 -26.70 -30.86
N ALA A 330 -8.39 -26.94 -30.54
CA ALA A 330 -9.45 -25.96 -30.75
C ALA A 330 -9.27 -24.69 -29.91
N TYR A 331 -8.52 -24.79 -28.81
CA TYR A 331 -8.22 -23.63 -27.93
C TYR A 331 -6.98 -22.84 -28.32
N VAL A 332 -6.23 -23.31 -29.35
CA VAL A 332 -5.03 -22.63 -29.85
C VAL A 332 -5.42 -21.80 -31.10
N PRO A 333 -5.43 -20.48 -31.03
CA PRO A 333 -5.75 -19.65 -32.21
C PRO A 333 -4.74 -19.87 -33.33
N ASP A 334 -5.16 -19.73 -34.59
CA ASP A 334 -4.30 -19.94 -35.77
C ASP A 334 -3.09 -19.01 -35.74
N VAL A 335 -3.32 -17.73 -35.35
CA VAL A 335 -2.27 -16.72 -35.27
C VAL A 335 -1.99 -16.37 -33.79
N PRO A 336 -0.72 -16.30 -33.36
CA PRO A 336 -0.38 -15.85 -32.03
C PRO A 336 -0.98 -14.47 -31.70
N ARG A 337 -1.56 -14.33 -30.50
CA ARG A 337 -2.12 -13.06 -30.08
C ARG A 337 -1.01 -12.09 -29.69
N GLN A 338 -1.12 -10.88 -30.19
CA GLN A 338 -0.24 -9.77 -29.84
C GLN A 338 -1.06 -8.64 -29.23
N TYR A 339 -0.51 -8.02 -28.18
CA TYR A 339 -1.13 -6.93 -27.45
C TYR A 339 -0.25 -5.68 -27.56
N GLN A 340 -0.89 -4.53 -27.63
CA GLN A 340 -0.20 -3.24 -27.63
C GLN A 340 -0.54 -2.49 -26.35
N THR A 341 0.48 -1.87 -25.77
CA THR A 341 0.31 -1.04 -24.57
C THR A 341 -0.53 0.18 -24.92
N ARG A 342 -1.59 0.42 -24.15
CA ARG A 342 -2.50 1.57 -24.33
C ARG A 342 -2.15 2.73 -23.40
N ALA A 343 -1.24 2.54 -22.44
CA ALA A 343 -0.80 3.59 -21.56
C ALA A 343 -0.17 4.73 -22.39
N LYS A 344 -0.66 5.96 -22.18
CA LYS A 344 -0.15 7.16 -22.86
C LYS A 344 1.36 7.34 -22.69
N ASN A 345 1.89 6.82 -21.60
CA ASN A 345 3.24 7.03 -21.09
C ASN A 345 3.87 5.69 -20.72
N ALA A 346 3.83 4.71 -21.64
CA ALA A 346 4.53 3.44 -21.43
C ALA A 346 6.03 3.71 -21.28
N GLN A 347 6.50 3.60 -20.05
CA GLN A 347 7.88 3.79 -19.67
C GLN A 347 8.62 2.49 -19.92
N GLU A 348 9.49 2.46 -20.89
CA GLU A 348 10.34 1.33 -21.25
C GLU A 348 9.56 0.13 -21.86
N ALA A 349 10.13 -0.48 -22.88
CA ALA A 349 9.59 -1.66 -23.54
C ALA A 349 9.80 -2.93 -22.69
N HIS A 350 9.30 -2.93 -21.43
CA HIS A 350 9.36 -4.10 -20.57
C HIS A 350 8.32 -5.13 -20.99
N GLU A 351 8.69 -6.38 -20.81
CA GLU A 351 7.79 -7.50 -20.98
C GLU A 351 6.69 -7.49 -19.91
N ALA A 352 5.51 -8.04 -20.25
CA ALA A 352 4.43 -8.25 -19.30
C ALA A 352 4.83 -9.19 -18.14
N ILE A 353 4.09 -9.13 -17.05
CA ILE A 353 4.26 -10.05 -15.90
C ILE A 353 3.73 -11.43 -16.32
N ARG A 354 4.62 -12.39 -16.43
CA ARG A 354 4.33 -13.78 -16.79
C ARG A 354 5.22 -14.77 -16.07
N PRO A 355 4.87 -16.07 -16.01
CA PRO A 355 5.81 -17.11 -15.60
C PRO A 355 7.04 -17.15 -16.50
N THR A 356 8.21 -17.40 -15.91
CA THR A 356 9.47 -17.59 -16.65
C THR A 356 9.50 -18.92 -17.41
N ASP A 357 8.73 -19.90 -16.96
CA ASP A 357 8.56 -21.21 -17.57
C ASP A 357 7.10 -21.65 -17.42
N LEU A 358 6.35 -21.63 -18.51
CA LEU A 358 4.92 -21.95 -18.56
C LEU A 358 4.61 -23.45 -18.39
N SER A 359 5.61 -24.32 -18.52
CA SER A 359 5.47 -25.76 -18.23
C SER A 359 5.32 -26.04 -16.74
N ARG A 360 5.68 -25.11 -15.87
CA ARG A 360 5.52 -25.20 -14.41
C ARG A 360 4.09 -24.87 -14.02
N ARG A 361 3.20 -25.85 -14.16
CA ARG A 361 1.77 -25.70 -13.89
C ARG A 361 1.50 -25.40 -12.41
N PRO A 362 0.44 -24.63 -12.07
CA PRO A 362 0.12 -24.19 -10.71
C PRO A 362 0.07 -25.35 -9.70
N ASP A 363 -0.55 -26.48 -10.04
CA ASP A 363 -0.69 -27.62 -9.13
C ASP A 363 0.65 -28.24 -8.72
N ALA A 364 1.61 -28.31 -9.64
CA ALA A 364 2.96 -28.76 -9.34
C ALA A 364 3.72 -27.74 -8.45
N MET A 365 3.45 -26.45 -8.63
CA MET A 365 4.09 -25.37 -7.86
C MET A 365 3.48 -25.19 -6.47
N ARG A 366 2.21 -25.49 -6.28
CA ARG A 366 1.50 -25.35 -4.98
C ARG A 366 2.18 -26.08 -3.84
N ARG A 367 2.86 -27.22 -4.12
CA ARG A 367 3.60 -27.98 -3.12
C ARG A 367 4.98 -27.40 -2.77
N LYS A 368 5.45 -26.42 -3.55
CA LYS A 368 6.82 -25.86 -3.47
C LYS A 368 6.82 -24.40 -3.00
N LEU A 369 5.65 -23.78 -2.97
CA LEU A 369 5.44 -22.37 -2.64
C LEU A 369 4.63 -22.24 -1.34
N ASP A 370 4.79 -21.11 -0.65
CA ASP A 370 3.84 -20.78 0.41
C ASP A 370 2.44 -20.46 -0.20
N ALA A 371 1.41 -20.45 0.64
CA ALA A 371 0.02 -20.32 0.19
C ALA A 371 -0.22 -19.06 -0.64
N ASP A 372 0.32 -17.92 -0.22
CA ASP A 372 0.11 -16.64 -0.92
C ASP A 372 0.92 -16.58 -2.22
N GLN A 373 2.16 -17.11 -2.22
CA GLN A 373 2.96 -17.25 -3.43
C GLN A 373 2.29 -18.16 -4.46
N ALA A 374 1.75 -19.30 -4.02
CA ALA A 374 1.05 -20.24 -4.90
C ALA A 374 -0.19 -19.61 -5.55
N ARG A 375 -1.01 -18.89 -4.76
CA ARG A 375 -2.20 -18.19 -5.24
C ARG A 375 -1.87 -17.09 -6.25
N LEU A 376 -0.84 -16.28 -5.99
CA LEU A 376 -0.43 -15.21 -6.91
C LEU A 376 0.20 -15.77 -8.18
N TYR A 377 1.04 -16.81 -8.07
CA TYR A 377 1.62 -17.51 -9.22
C TYR A 377 0.54 -18.12 -10.12
N GLU A 378 -0.45 -18.80 -9.53
CA GLU A 378 -1.59 -19.37 -10.25
C GLU A 378 -2.38 -18.30 -11.02
N LEU A 379 -2.63 -17.14 -10.38
CA LEU A 379 -3.31 -16.01 -11.02
C LEU A 379 -2.53 -15.49 -12.24
N ILE A 380 -1.22 -15.31 -12.11
CA ILE A 380 -0.33 -14.85 -13.19
C ILE A 380 -0.29 -15.89 -14.32
N TRP A 381 -0.15 -17.17 -13.98
CA TRP A 381 -0.07 -18.25 -14.95
C TRP A 381 -1.36 -18.36 -15.76
N LYS A 382 -2.53 -18.42 -15.09
CA LYS A 382 -3.84 -18.48 -15.73
C LYS A 382 -4.08 -17.32 -16.69
N ARG A 383 -3.76 -16.08 -16.27
CA ARG A 383 -3.91 -14.91 -17.12
C ARG A 383 -3.01 -14.97 -18.36
N THR A 384 -1.76 -15.40 -18.18
CA THR A 384 -0.81 -15.51 -19.29
C THR A 384 -1.26 -16.55 -20.29
N ILE A 385 -1.66 -17.75 -19.86
CA ILE A 385 -2.17 -18.79 -20.75
C ILE A 385 -3.46 -18.32 -21.45
N ALA A 386 -4.43 -17.83 -20.69
CA ALA A 386 -5.70 -17.33 -21.22
C ALA A 386 -5.50 -16.25 -22.31
N SER A 387 -4.47 -15.37 -22.15
CA SER A 387 -4.15 -14.34 -23.13
C SER A 387 -3.77 -14.92 -24.51
N GLN A 388 -3.30 -16.15 -24.58
CA GLN A 388 -2.90 -16.83 -25.81
C GLN A 388 -3.90 -17.89 -26.27
N MET A 389 -5.07 -18.03 -25.59
CA MET A 389 -6.15 -18.95 -25.97
C MET A 389 -7.08 -18.35 -27.03
N GLU A 390 -7.88 -19.22 -27.68
CA GLU A 390 -8.93 -18.79 -28.61
C GLU A 390 -10.03 -18.01 -27.88
N SER A 391 -10.69 -17.12 -28.60
CA SER A 391 -11.81 -16.33 -28.11
C SER A 391 -13.00 -17.20 -27.75
N ALA A 392 -13.76 -16.78 -26.77
CA ALA A 392 -15.07 -17.40 -26.50
C ALA A 392 -16.08 -16.93 -27.56
N GLU A 393 -16.86 -17.89 -28.05
CA GLU A 393 -17.98 -17.66 -28.97
C GLU A 393 -19.29 -17.81 -28.23
N LEU A 394 -20.06 -16.76 -28.27
CA LEU A 394 -21.36 -16.69 -27.59
C LEU A 394 -22.42 -16.37 -28.62
N GLU A 395 -23.62 -16.77 -28.32
CA GLU A 395 -24.82 -16.37 -29.06
C GLU A 395 -25.68 -15.55 -28.10
N ARG A 396 -25.90 -14.31 -28.41
CA ARG A 396 -26.80 -13.42 -27.65
C ARG A 396 -28.15 -13.41 -28.36
N THR A 397 -29.17 -13.90 -27.67
CA THR A 397 -30.55 -13.93 -28.16
C THR A 397 -31.34 -12.83 -27.49
N THR A 398 -31.95 -11.95 -28.28
CA THR A 398 -32.91 -10.96 -27.83
C THR A 398 -34.28 -11.34 -28.38
N VAL A 399 -35.28 -11.44 -27.52
CA VAL A 399 -36.66 -11.74 -27.85
C VAL A 399 -37.50 -10.54 -27.50
N ASP A 400 -38.15 -9.95 -28.49
CA ASP A 400 -39.13 -8.88 -28.32
C ASP A 400 -40.53 -9.51 -28.29
N ILE A 401 -41.34 -9.05 -27.34
CA ILE A 401 -42.65 -9.63 -27.03
C ILE A 401 -43.65 -8.49 -26.99
N ALA A 402 -44.72 -8.60 -27.79
CA ALA A 402 -45.84 -7.68 -27.71
C ALA A 402 -46.86 -8.17 -26.68
N ALA A 403 -47.26 -7.35 -25.76
CA ALA A 403 -48.38 -7.51 -24.83
C ALA A 403 -49.48 -6.58 -25.26
N LYS A 404 -50.51 -7.15 -25.90
CA LYS A 404 -51.68 -6.41 -26.45
C LYS A 404 -52.82 -6.36 -25.44
N ALA A 405 -53.15 -5.15 -24.98
CA ALA A 405 -54.24 -4.86 -24.04
C ALA A 405 -55.24 -3.86 -24.68
N GLY A 406 -56.25 -4.39 -25.35
CA GLY A 406 -57.19 -3.58 -26.14
C GLY A 406 -56.48 -2.85 -27.29
N SER A 407 -56.52 -1.52 -27.28
CA SER A 407 -55.83 -0.65 -28.26
C SER A 407 -54.33 -0.38 -27.93
N ARG A 408 -53.89 -0.69 -26.73
CA ARG A 408 -52.51 -0.46 -26.28
C ARG A 408 -51.61 -1.67 -26.64
N VAL A 409 -50.39 -1.36 -27.04
CA VAL A 409 -49.37 -2.35 -27.27
C VAL A 409 -48.16 -2.05 -26.37
N LEU A 410 -47.89 -2.93 -25.43
CA LEU A 410 -46.76 -2.86 -24.56
C LEU A 410 -45.65 -3.80 -25.09
N GLU A 411 -44.41 -3.34 -25.06
CA GLU A 411 -43.27 -4.07 -25.58
C GLU A 411 -42.40 -4.56 -24.42
N LEU A 412 -42.21 -5.87 -24.33
CA LEU A 412 -41.32 -6.49 -23.38
C LEU A 412 -40.11 -7.08 -24.12
N ARG A 413 -38.99 -7.16 -23.45
CA ARG A 413 -37.76 -7.74 -23.97
C ARG A 413 -37.19 -8.75 -23.00
N ALA A 414 -36.85 -9.93 -23.53
CA ALA A 414 -36.02 -10.90 -22.85
C ALA A 414 -34.67 -11.00 -23.55
N THR A 415 -33.59 -11.06 -22.77
CA THR A 415 -32.23 -11.26 -23.27
C THR A 415 -31.66 -12.51 -22.64
N GLY A 416 -30.93 -13.27 -23.43
CA GLY A 416 -30.23 -14.48 -22.97
C GLY A 416 -28.92 -14.67 -23.75
N GLN A 417 -28.02 -15.44 -23.17
CA GLN A 417 -26.73 -15.74 -23.77
C GLN A 417 -26.41 -17.22 -23.63
N VAL A 418 -25.93 -17.83 -24.71
CA VAL A 418 -25.44 -19.19 -24.72
C VAL A 418 -23.96 -19.18 -25.14
N ILE A 419 -23.13 -19.87 -24.40
CA ILE A 419 -21.73 -20.10 -24.77
C ILE A 419 -21.70 -21.26 -25.76
N LYS A 420 -21.32 -20.99 -27.01
CA LYS A 420 -21.15 -22.02 -28.05
C LYS A 420 -19.79 -22.68 -27.96
N PHE A 421 -18.77 -21.86 -27.67
CA PHE A 421 -17.41 -22.28 -27.40
C PHE A 421 -16.82 -21.38 -26.29
N ASP A 422 -16.34 -22.00 -25.23
CA ASP A 422 -15.90 -21.27 -24.04
C ASP A 422 -14.51 -20.60 -24.21
N GLY A 423 -13.65 -21.13 -25.10
CA GLY A 423 -12.37 -20.55 -25.39
C GLY A 423 -11.55 -20.26 -24.11
N PHE A 424 -11.02 -19.06 -23.97
CA PHE A 424 -10.25 -18.67 -22.79
C PHE A 424 -11.05 -18.67 -21.48
N LEU A 425 -12.38 -18.59 -21.52
CA LEU A 425 -13.26 -18.65 -20.34
C LEU A 425 -13.19 -19.99 -19.61
N ALA A 426 -12.77 -21.08 -20.30
CA ALA A 426 -12.48 -22.37 -19.67
C ALA A 426 -11.42 -22.26 -18.56
N LEU A 427 -10.52 -21.28 -18.64
CA LEU A 427 -9.41 -21.10 -17.70
C LEU A 427 -9.53 -19.84 -16.85
N TYR A 428 -9.98 -18.74 -17.43
CA TYR A 428 -9.88 -17.44 -16.80
C TYR A 428 -11.07 -16.52 -17.12
N GLN A 429 -11.64 -15.97 -16.06
CA GLN A 429 -12.65 -14.92 -16.13
C GLN A 429 -12.18 -13.74 -15.27
N GLU A 430 -12.40 -12.50 -15.74
CA GLU A 430 -12.06 -11.29 -14.99
C GLU A 430 -12.85 -11.18 -13.68
N GLY A 431 -12.21 -10.56 -12.68
CA GLY A 431 -12.89 -10.14 -11.45
C GLY A 431 -13.59 -8.78 -11.65
N HIS A 432 -14.70 -8.58 -10.98
CA HIS A 432 -15.42 -7.31 -10.92
C HIS A 432 -15.38 -6.74 -9.50
N ASP A 433 -15.45 -5.40 -9.35
CA ASP A 433 -15.47 -4.73 -8.05
C ASP A 433 -16.85 -4.78 -7.37
N ASP A 434 -17.90 -4.86 -8.20
CA ASP A 434 -19.30 -4.98 -7.82
C ASP A 434 -19.90 -6.19 -8.54
N ASP A 435 -20.93 -6.79 -7.97
CA ASP A 435 -21.63 -7.91 -8.59
C ASP A 435 -22.19 -7.42 -9.93
N ALA A 436 -21.66 -7.99 -11.01
CA ALA A 436 -22.18 -7.70 -12.35
C ALA A 436 -23.59 -8.29 -12.45
N ASP A 437 -24.51 -7.54 -13.06
CA ASP A 437 -25.87 -8.00 -13.32
C ASP A 437 -25.82 -9.37 -14.03
N GLU A 438 -26.25 -10.43 -13.35
CA GLU A 438 -26.32 -11.80 -13.89
C GLU A 438 -27.43 -11.96 -14.96
N GLU A 439 -28.23 -10.91 -15.21
CA GLU A 439 -29.35 -10.93 -16.15
C GLU A 439 -28.94 -11.38 -17.56
N ASP A 440 -27.73 -11.04 -18.03
CA ASP A 440 -27.26 -11.38 -19.38
C ASP A 440 -26.74 -12.84 -19.51
N SER A 441 -26.62 -13.60 -18.41
CA SER A 441 -26.08 -14.96 -18.44
C SER A 441 -27.15 -16.08 -18.52
N ARG A 442 -28.44 -15.74 -18.52
CA ARG A 442 -29.54 -16.72 -18.53
C ARG A 442 -29.77 -17.30 -19.93
N ARG A 443 -30.03 -18.60 -20.00
CA ARG A 443 -30.43 -19.25 -21.24
C ARG A 443 -31.93 -19.05 -21.44
N LEU A 444 -32.33 -18.52 -22.60
CA LEU A 444 -33.73 -18.45 -22.98
C LEU A 444 -34.21 -19.82 -23.53
N PRO A 445 -35.49 -20.22 -23.29
CA PRO A 445 -36.08 -21.36 -23.91
C PRO A 445 -36.20 -21.18 -25.45
N ALA A 446 -36.30 -22.27 -26.20
CA ALA A 446 -36.50 -22.16 -27.61
C ALA A 446 -37.92 -21.62 -27.88
N MET A 447 -38.05 -20.64 -28.75
CA MET A 447 -39.30 -19.97 -29.10
C MET A 447 -39.35 -19.72 -30.61
N SER A 448 -40.55 -19.41 -31.15
CA SER A 448 -40.76 -19.02 -32.54
C SER A 448 -41.48 -17.69 -32.62
N GLU A 449 -41.23 -16.94 -33.69
CA GLU A 449 -41.96 -15.70 -33.93
C GLU A 449 -43.45 -15.97 -34.10
N GLY A 450 -44.31 -15.13 -33.54
CA GLY A 450 -45.74 -15.33 -33.49
C GLY A 450 -46.23 -16.28 -32.38
N GLU A 451 -45.37 -16.91 -31.62
CA GLU A 451 -45.70 -17.83 -30.53
C GLU A 451 -46.45 -17.13 -29.41
N ASN A 452 -47.60 -17.69 -28.98
CA ASN A 452 -48.37 -17.14 -27.86
C ASN A 452 -47.79 -17.60 -26.53
N LEU A 453 -47.67 -16.68 -25.62
CA LEU A 453 -47.08 -16.88 -24.29
C LEU A 453 -48.13 -16.73 -23.19
N LYS A 454 -47.99 -17.50 -22.11
CA LYS A 454 -48.82 -17.35 -20.92
C LYS A 454 -48.06 -16.58 -19.83
N ARG A 455 -48.67 -15.55 -19.26
CA ARG A 455 -48.13 -14.89 -18.09
C ARG A 455 -48.29 -15.80 -16.86
N LYS A 456 -47.20 -16.06 -16.16
CA LYS A 456 -47.18 -16.76 -14.88
C LYS A 456 -47.23 -15.77 -13.73
N GLU A 457 -46.39 -14.71 -13.78
CA GLU A 457 -46.21 -13.73 -12.72
C GLU A 457 -45.87 -12.35 -13.31
N LEU A 458 -46.15 -11.31 -12.59
CA LEU A 458 -45.73 -9.94 -12.93
C LEU A 458 -45.16 -9.27 -11.70
N ALA A 459 -43.86 -9.05 -11.70
CA ALA A 459 -43.12 -8.32 -10.66
C ALA A 459 -43.06 -6.83 -10.99
N VAL A 460 -43.52 -6.00 -10.06
CA VAL A 460 -43.40 -4.52 -10.12
C VAL A 460 -42.52 -4.11 -8.97
N THR A 461 -41.32 -3.61 -9.28
CA THR A 461 -40.31 -3.32 -8.28
C THR A 461 -39.95 -1.85 -8.27
N GLN A 462 -40.01 -1.27 -7.08
CA GLN A 462 -39.52 0.11 -6.81
C GLN A 462 -37.99 0.10 -6.68
N HIS A 463 -37.35 1.06 -7.30
CA HIS A 463 -35.91 1.26 -7.25
C HIS A 463 -35.59 2.74 -7.00
N PHE A 464 -34.43 2.96 -6.47
CA PHE A 464 -33.83 4.28 -6.40
C PHE A 464 -32.46 4.25 -7.08
N THR A 465 -32.11 5.35 -7.76
CA THR A 465 -30.74 5.48 -8.26
C THR A 465 -29.76 5.52 -7.10
N GLU A 466 -28.61 4.88 -7.26
CA GLU A 466 -27.56 4.84 -6.25
C GLU A 466 -26.42 5.81 -6.61
N PRO A 467 -25.73 6.37 -5.61
CA PRO A 467 -24.54 7.17 -5.85
C PRO A 467 -23.41 6.32 -6.46
N PRO A 468 -22.42 6.95 -7.11
CA PRO A 468 -21.28 6.21 -7.60
C PRO A 468 -20.56 5.47 -6.44
N PRO A 469 -20.16 4.22 -6.62
CA PRO A 469 -19.53 3.44 -5.55
C PRO A 469 -18.20 4.05 -5.12
N ARG A 470 -17.90 3.98 -3.81
CA ARG A 470 -16.59 4.35 -3.30
C ARG A 470 -15.49 3.49 -3.92
N PHE A 471 -14.32 4.08 -4.09
CA PHE A 471 -13.18 3.33 -4.62
C PHE A 471 -12.82 2.14 -3.71
N SER A 472 -12.57 0.98 -4.32
CA SER A 472 -11.75 -0.08 -3.74
C SER A 472 -10.26 0.27 -3.95
N GLU A 473 -9.34 -0.46 -3.32
CA GLU A 473 -7.91 -0.31 -3.65
C GLU A 473 -7.65 -0.60 -5.14
N ALA A 474 -8.35 -1.57 -5.72
CA ALA A 474 -8.27 -1.93 -7.14
C ALA A 474 -8.78 -0.81 -8.05
N SER A 475 -9.98 -0.30 -7.81
CA SER A 475 -10.56 0.74 -8.66
C SER A 475 -9.86 2.09 -8.52
N LEU A 476 -9.23 2.39 -7.37
CA LEU A 476 -8.39 3.59 -7.23
C LEU A 476 -7.09 3.47 -8.05
N VAL A 477 -6.41 2.30 -8.00
CA VAL A 477 -5.22 2.05 -8.85
C VAL A 477 -5.58 2.17 -10.33
N LYS A 478 -6.71 1.57 -10.75
CA LYS A 478 -7.22 1.68 -12.13
C LYS A 478 -7.44 3.14 -12.53
N ARG A 479 -8.10 3.93 -11.66
CA ARG A 479 -8.39 5.34 -11.93
C ARG A 479 -7.13 6.20 -12.02
N MET A 480 -6.14 5.94 -11.16
CA MET A 480 -4.83 6.61 -11.22
C MET A 480 -4.11 6.30 -12.52
N GLU A 481 -4.10 5.03 -12.97
CA GLU A 481 -3.51 4.62 -14.25
C GLU A 481 -4.19 5.30 -15.45
N GLU A 482 -5.54 5.31 -15.50
CA GLU A 482 -6.33 5.96 -16.55
C GLU A 482 -6.02 7.45 -16.69
N LEU A 483 -5.76 8.12 -15.57
CA LEU A 483 -5.44 9.55 -15.53
C LEU A 483 -3.94 9.84 -15.70
N GLY A 484 -3.07 8.83 -15.78
CA GLY A 484 -1.62 9.01 -15.86
C GLY A 484 -0.96 9.45 -14.55
N ILE A 485 -1.65 9.30 -13.40
CA ILE A 485 -1.20 9.73 -12.06
C ILE A 485 -0.42 8.62 -11.39
N GLY A 486 0.88 8.82 -11.18
CA GLY A 486 1.79 7.81 -10.63
C GLY A 486 2.32 6.85 -11.70
N ARG A 487 3.08 5.85 -11.25
CA ARG A 487 3.75 4.84 -12.11
C ARG A 487 3.74 3.48 -11.41
N PRO A 488 4.04 2.37 -12.09
CA PRO A 488 4.09 1.03 -11.52
C PRO A 488 4.83 0.92 -10.18
N SER A 489 5.92 1.65 -10.01
CA SER A 489 6.71 1.69 -8.78
C SER A 489 6.02 2.41 -7.60
N THR A 490 4.99 3.24 -7.85
CA THR A 490 4.43 4.15 -6.82
C THR A 490 3.03 3.83 -6.35
N TYR A 491 2.19 3.13 -7.13
CA TYR A 491 0.78 2.88 -6.76
C TYR A 491 0.61 2.29 -5.36
N ALA A 492 1.29 1.18 -5.08
CA ALA A 492 1.19 0.49 -3.79
C ALA A 492 1.67 1.35 -2.61
N SER A 493 2.76 2.11 -2.79
CA SER A 493 3.32 2.99 -1.75
C SER A 493 2.43 4.19 -1.47
N ILE A 494 1.78 4.76 -2.48
CA ILE A 494 0.84 5.88 -2.33
C ILE A 494 -0.35 5.45 -1.48
N LEU A 495 -1.02 4.34 -1.81
CA LEU A 495 -2.15 3.83 -1.05
C LEU A 495 -1.78 3.54 0.41
N GLN A 496 -0.61 2.92 0.62
CA GLN A 496 -0.13 2.64 1.98
C GLN A 496 0.10 3.93 2.78
N VAL A 497 0.73 4.93 2.16
CA VAL A 497 0.97 6.23 2.80
C VAL A 497 -0.33 6.95 3.18
N LEU A 498 -1.37 6.91 2.33
CA LEU A 498 -2.67 7.51 2.66
C LEU A 498 -3.32 6.85 3.88
N LYS A 499 -3.24 5.52 3.98
CA LYS A 499 -3.73 4.75 5.15
C LYS A 499 -2.90 5.05 6.40
N ASP A 500 -1.57 5.01 6.34
CA ASP A 500 -0.67 5.22 7.48
C ASP A 500 -0.78 6.64 8.07
N ARG A 501 -1.13 7.61 7.24
CA ARG A 501 -1.36 8.99 7.69
C ARG A 501 -2.76 9.22 8.24
N GLY A 502 -3.66 8.26 8.06
CA GLY A 502 -5.06 8.36 8.43
C GLY A 502 -5.79 9.42 7.60
N TYR A 503 -5.42 9.56 6.33
CA TYR A 503 -6.11 10.40 5.36
C TYR A 503 -7.28 9.67 4.70
N VAL A 504 -7.18 8.35 4.62
CA VAL A 504 -8.26 7.45 4.21
C VAL A 504 -8.42 6.32 5.22
N ARG A 505 -9.63 5.77 5.30
CA ARG A 505 -9.96 4.55 6.03
C ARG A 505 -10.38 3.48 5.04
N LEU A 506 -10.04 2.23 5.30
CA LEU A 506 -10.50 1.09 4.51
C LEU A 506 -11.55 0.32 5.33
N GLU A 507 -12.79 0.29 4.88
CA GLU A 507 -13.92 -0.40 5.52
C GLU A 507 -14.63 -1.24 4.47
N LYS A 508 -14.89 -2.51 4.75
CA LYS A 508 -15.55 -3.46 3.82
C LYS A 508 -14.98 -3.39 2.39
N LYS A 509 -13.64 -3.36 2.25
CA LYS A 509 -12.89 -3.21 0.99
C LYS A 509 -13.10 -1.88 0.24
N ARG A 510 -13.73 -0.86 0.83
CA ARG A 510 -13.94 0.47 0.25
C ARG A 510 -13.14 1.53 1.00
N LEU A 511 -12.61 2.49 0.24
CA LEU A 511 -11.82 3.62 0.77
C LEU A 511 -12.76 4.79 1.07
N TYR A 512 -12.70 5.26 2.31
CA TYR A 512 -13.43 6.44 2.82
C TYR A 512 -12.45 7.58 3.04
N GLY A 513 -12.79 8.76 2.58
CA GLY A 513 -12.04 9.98 2.89
C GLY A 513 -12.22 10.36 4.36
N ALA A 514 -11.14 10.30 5.16
CA ALA A 514 -11.20 10.72 6.56
C ALA A 514 -11.18 12.24 6.69
N ASP A 515 -11.77 12.82 7.75
CA ASP A 515 -11.81 14.25 8.03
C ASP A 515 -10.47 14.96 7.86
N LYS A 516 -9.40 14.30 8.36
CA LYS A 516 -8.04 14.81 8.22
C LYS A 516 -7.60 14.92 6.75
N GLY A 517 -7.97 13.97 5.92
CA GLY A 517 -7.71 13.97 4.47
C GLY A 517 -8.49 15.09 3.79
N ARG A 518 -9.78 15.22 4.10
CA ARG A 518 -10.65 16.27 3.53
C ARG A 518 -10.14 17.68 3.83
N VAL A 519 -9.73 17.94 5.07
CA VAL A 519 -9.14 19.25 5.46
C VAL A 519 -7.85 19.53 4.71
N VAL A 520 -7.00 18.52 4.51
CA VAL A 520 -5.75 18.68 3.74
C VAL A 520 -6.05 18.96 2.27
N ILE A 521 -7.01 18.26 1.66
CA ILE A 521 -7.38 18.52 0.25
C ILE A 521 -8.04 19.89 0.09
N ALA A 522 -8.97 20.27 0.97
CA ALA A 522 -9.59 21.60 0.95
C ALA A 522 -8.52 22.72 1.03
N PHE A 523 -7.50 22.55 1.88
CA PHE A 523 -6.37 23.46 1.95
C PHE A 523 -5.59 23.52 0.64
N LEU A 524 -5.28 22.37 0.05
CA LEU A 524 -4.51 22.31 -1.19
C LEU A 524 -5.29 22.87 -2.39
N GLU A 525 -6.59 22.62 -2.47
CA GLU A 525 -7.46 23.15 -3.53
C GLU A 525 -7.67 24.66 -3.42
N ASN A 526 -7.67 25.21 -2.21
CA ASN A 526 -7.84 26.64 -2.02
C ASN A 526 -6.55 27.43 -2.32
N PHE A 527 -5.38 26.91 -1.89
CA PHE A 527 -4.13 27.64 -1.91
C PHE A 527 -3.07 27.09 -2.89
N PHE A 528 -3.22 25.87 -3.34
CA PHE A 528 -2.28 25.17 -4.22
C PHE A 528 -3.00 24.39 -5.32
N ARG A 529 -4.12 24.93 -5.82
CA ARG A 529 -5.06 24.24 -6.71
C ARG A 529 -4.35 23.56 -7.88
N ARG A 530 -3.51 24.28 -8.63
CA ARG A 530 -2.77 23.78 -9.78
C ARG A 530 -1.98 22.50 -9.46
N TYR A 531 -1.37 22.42 -8.27
CA TYR A 531 -0.48 21.32 -7.85
C TYR A 531 -1.21 20.07 -7.35
N VAL A 532 -2.55 20.12 -7.33
CA VAL A 532 -3.41 18.96 -7.04
C VAL A 532 -4.39 18.67 -8.18
N GLU A 533 -4.28 19.35 -9.32
CA GLU A 533 -5.01 19.05 -10.55
C GLU A 533 -4.50 17.75 -11.17
N TYR A 534 -5.43 16.99 -11.77
CA TYR A 534 -5.14 15.69 -12.36
C TYR A 534 -4.24 15.85 -13.57
N ASP A 535 -4.61 16.75 -14.50
CA ASP A 535 -3.87 17.00 -15.74
C ASP A 535 -2.46 17.53 -15.47
N PHE A 536 -2.31 18.47 -14.54
CA PHE A 536 -0.99 19.00 -14.17
C PHE A 536 -0.05 17.92 -13.65
N THR A 537 -0.59 16.99 -12.82
CA THR A 537 0.23 15.88 -12.29
C THR A 537 0.58 14.87 -13.37
N ALA A 538 -0.35 14.56 -14.26
CA ALA A 538 -0.12 13.69 -15.41
C ALA A 538 0.92 14.28 -16.39
N ASP A 539 0.80 15.57 -16.72
CA ASP A 539 1.75 16.28 -17.59
C ASP A 539 3.17 16.29 -17.01
N LEU A 540 3.29 16.48 -15.69
CA LEU A 540 4.59 16.46 -15.01
C LEU A 540 5.21 15.05 -15.03
N GLU A 541 4.40 13.99 -14.88
CA GLU A 541 4.86 12.61 -15.05
C GLU A 541 5.30 12.33 -16.49
N GLU A 542 4.59 12.87 -17.48
CA GLU A 542 4.98 12.79 -18.90
C GLU A 542 6.28 13.53 -19.18
N GLN A 543 6.48 14.72 -18.61
CA GLN A 543 7.75 15.42 -18.72
C GLN A 543 8.93 14.60 -18.13
N LEU A 544 8.72 13.91 -17.01
CA LEU A 544 9.73 13.02 -16.45
C LEU A 544 10.03 11.81 -17.35
N ASP A 545 9.05 11.31 -18.10
CA ASP A 545 9.25 10.25 -19.08
C ASP A 545 10.03 10.79 -20.32
N ARG A 546 9.75 12.02 -20.74
CA ARG A 546 10.54 12.69 -21.80
C ARG A 546 11.98 12.96 -21.38
N VAL A 547 12.26 13.19 -20.09
CA VAL A 547 13.64 13.23 -19.59
C VAL A 547 14.30 11.86 -19.74
N SER A 548 13.60 10.76 -19.41
CA SER A 548 14.12 9.39 -19.60
C SER A 548 14.47 9.07 -21.07
N ASN A 549 13.77 9.69 -22.01
CA ASN A 549 14.00 9.55 -23.44
C ASN A 549 15.05 10.53 -23.98
N ASN A 550 15.68 11.33 -23.12
CA ASN A 550 16.65 12.40 -23.49
C ASN A 550 16.06 13.48 -24.41
N GLU A 551 14.72 13.73 -24.32
CA GLU A 551 14.02 14.74 -25.14
C GLU A 551 14.07 16.14 -24.50
N ILE A 552 14.09 16.23 -23.17
CA ILE A 552 14.13 17.48 -22.41
C ILE A 552 15.10 17.41 -21.25
N SER A 553 15.68 18.55 -20.85
CA SER A 553 16.58 18.63 -19.69
C SER A 553 15.80 18.54 -18.39
N TRP A 554 16.29 17.72 -17.46
CA TRP A 554 15.70 17.60 -16.13
C TRP A 554 15.78 18.91 -15.31
N GLN A 555 16.84 19.69 -15.49
CA GLN A 555 16.97 21.00 -14.84
C GLN A 555 15.90 21.99 -15.32
N GLN A 556 15.56 21.95 -16.62
CA GLN A 556 14.50 22.81 -17.16
C GLN A 556 13.14 22.46 -16.55
N VAL A 557 12.81 21.18 -16.43
CA VAL A 557 11.58 20.72 -15.78
C VAL A 557 11.51 21.21 -14.34
N LEU A 558 12.60 21.10 -13.58
CA LEU A 558 12.66 21.59 -12.21
C LEU A 558 12.54 23.10 -12.11
N LYS A 559 13.19 23.85 -12.99
CA LYS A 559 13.18 25.30 -13.02
C LYS A 559 11.79 25.86 -13.29
N ASP A 560 11.10 25.31 -14.27
CA ASP A 560 9.74 25.74 -14.63
C ASP A 560 8.75 25.43 -13.50
N PHE A 561 8.84 24.23 -12.92
CA PHE A 561 8.04 23.86 -11.76
C PHE A 561 8.31 24.76 -10.56
N TRP A 562 9.58 24.94 -10.18
CA TRP A 562 9.98 25.62 -8.95
C TRP A 562 9.61 27.10 -8.93
N ARG A 563 9.82 27.80 -10.06
CA ARG A 563 9.46 29.22 -10.20
C ARG A 563 8.01 29.50 -9.78
N ASP A 564 7.07 28.70 -10.31
CA ASP A 564 5.66 28.91 -10.05
C ASP A 564 5.26 28.39 -8.65
N PHE A 565 5.87 27.28 -8.23
CA PHE A 565 5.56 26.65 -6.94
C PHE A 565 6.01 27.50 -5.74
N ILE A 566 7.19 28.10 -5.80
CA ILE A 566 7.68 28.93 -4.69
C ILE A 566 6.86 30.21 -4.56
N GLY A 567 6.40 30.80 -5.66
CA GLY A 567 5.48 31.94 -5.66
C GLY A 567 4.20 31.62 -4.87
N ALA A 568 3.54 30.48 -5.17
CA ALA A 568 2.34 30.05 -4.44
C ALA A 568 2.60 29.77 -2.94
N VAL A 569 3.82 29.34 -2.59
CA VAL A 569 4.21 29.17 -1.18
C VAL A 569 4.40 30.50 -0.48
N ASP A 570 4.98 31.49 -1.15
CA ASP A 570 5.21 32.81 -0.57
C ASP A 570 3.89 33.56 -0.36
N ASP A 571 2.93 33.46 -1.27
CA ASP A 571 1.58 34.05 -1.15
C ASP A 571 0.85 33.61 0.14
N ILE A 572 1.05 32.35 0.58
CA ILE A 572 0.37 31.85 1.79
C ILE A 572 1.17 32.09 3.09
N LYS A 573 2.45 32.45 2.99
CA LYS A 573 3.36 32.54 4.12
C LYS A 573 2.86 33.49 5.21
N ASP A 574 2.31 34.64 4.81
CA ASP A 574 1.87 35.72 5.68
C ASP A 574 0.42 35.60 6.14
N LEU A 575 -0.39 34.71 5.54
CA LEU A 575 -1.76 34.49 5.98
C LEU A 575 -1.81 33.97 7.43
N ARG A 576 -2.73 34.50 8.24
CA ARG A 576 -2.95 34.01 9.60
C ARG A 576 -3.71 32.70 9.59
N VAL A 577 -3.49 31.86 10.60
CA VAL A 577 -4.22 30.56 10.75
C VAL A 577 -5.74 30.76 10.76
N ALA A 578 -6.23 31.88 11.34
CA ALA A 578 -7.65 32.19 11.36
C ALA A 578 -8.22 32.41 9.96
N GLU A 579 -7.50 33.09 9.07
CA GLU A 579 -7.91 33.34 7.68
C GLU A 579 -7.98 32.05 6.88
N VAL A 580 -6.97 31.19 7.05
CA VAL A 580 -6.95 29.85 6.44
C VAL A 580 -8.13 29.02 6.93
N LEU A 581 -8.40 28.99 8.26
CA LEU A 581 -9.53 28.23 8.80
C LEU A 581 -10.88 28.78 8.34
N SER A 582 -11.01 30.08 8.14
CA SER A 582 -12.24 30.70 7.62
C SER A 582 -12.52 30.27 6.19
N ALA A 583 -11.50 30.28 5.31
CA ALA A 583 -11.62 29.81 3.93
C ALA A 583 -11.98 28.31 3.86
N LEU A 584 -11.38 27.52 4.73
CA LEU A 584 -11.69 26.08 4.82
C LEU A 584 -13.08 25.80 5.40
N ASP A 585 -13.56 26.62 6.36
CA ASP A 585 -14.91 26.52 6.95
C ASP A 585 -15.99 26.81 5.93
N GLU A 586 -15.72 27.72 5.00
CA GLU A 586 -16.62 28.02 3.87
C GLU A 586 -16.64 26.85 2.87
N MET A 587 -15.48 26.38 2.44
CA MET A 587 -15.34 25.31 1.46
C MET A 587 -15.91 23.97 1.95
N LEU A 588 -15.63 23.61 3.19
CA LEU A 588 -16.09 22.36 3.82
C LEU A 588 -17.51 22.49 4.42
N GLY A 589 -18.10 23.69 4.42
CA GLY A 589 -19.40 23.97 5.03
C GLY A 589 -20.50 22.99 4.64
N PRO A 590 -20.71 22.68 3.35
CA PRO A 590 -21.72 21.70 2.91
C PRO A 590 -21.51 20.29 3.50
N HIS A 591 -20.27 19.89 3.75
CA HIS A 591 -19.95 18.62 4.39
C HIS A 591 -20.10 18.67 5.92
N ILE A 592 -19.66 19.77 6.53
CA ILE A 592 -19.60 19.90 8.00
C ILE A 592 -20.99 20.21 8.59
N TYR A 593 -21.78 21.05 7.92
CA TYR A 593 -23.05 21.57 8.42
C TYR A 593 -24.21 21.05 7.59
N GLN A 594 -24.63 19.80 7.88
CA GLN A 594 -25.75 19.16 7.20
C GLN A 594 -27.06 19.89 7.52
N PRO A 595 -28.02 20.00 6.56
CA PRO A 595 -29.35 20.56 6.81
C PRO A 595 -30.01 19.84 7.99
N ARG A 596 -30.62 20.62 8.87
CA ARG A 596 -31.37 20.10 10.02
C ARG A 596 -32.76 19.65 9.60
N ALA A 597 -33.27 18.58 10.21
CA ALA A 597 -34.61 18.05 9.94
C ALA A 597 -35.71 19.06 10.32
N ASP A 598 -35.41 19.97 11.28
CA ASP A 598 -36.30 21.03 11.73
C ASP A 598 -36.26 22.33 10.87
N GLY A 599 -35.47 22.37 9.81
CA GLY A 599 -35.26 23.52 8.93
C GLY A 599 -34.49 24.69 9.58
N GLY A 600 -33.92 24.49 10.77
CA GLY A 600 -33.12 25.50 11.48
C GLY A 600 -31.74 25.70 10.86
N ASP A 601 -31.05 26.81 11.27
CA ASP A 601 -29.66 27.09 10.82
C ASP A 601 -28.73 25.95 11.25
N PRO A 602 -28.09 25.20 10.30
CA PRO A 602 -27.22 24.11 10.63
C PRO A 602 -25.95 24.55 11.37
N ARG A 603 -25.62 25.83 11.34
CA ARG A 603 -24.51 26.43 12.09
C ARG A 603 -24.87 26.86 13.51
N GLN A 604 -26.15 26.83 13.90
CA GLN A 604 -26.56 27.21 15.25
C GLN A 604 -26.02 26.20 16.29
N CYS A 605 -25.42 26.73 17.36
CA CYS A 605 -24.88 25.84 18.42
C CYS A 605 -26.04 25.17 19.19
N PRO A 606 -26.07 23.82 19.28
CA PRO A 606 -27.16 23.12 19.95
C PRO A 606 -27.14 23.28 21.48
N THR A 607 -26.05 23.73 22.08
CA THR A 607 -25.90 23.89 23.54
C THR A 607 -26.33 25.28 24.02
N CYS A 608 -25.87 26.34 23.37
CA CYS A 608 -26.21 27.70 23.83
C CYS A 608 -27.28 28.39 22.98
N GLY A 609 -27.64 27.85 21.82
CA GLY A 609 -28.67 28.39 20.93
C GLY A 609 -28.37 29.75 20.27
N THR A 610 -27.34 30.48 20.75
CA THR A 610 -27.00 31.85 20.29
C THR A 610 -25.69 31.91 19.51
N GLY A 611 -24.75 31.00 19.80
CA GLY A 611 -23.49 30.96 19.11
C GLY A 611 -23.55 30.23 17.79
N LYS A 612 -22.61 30.54 16.86
CA LYS A 612 -22.46 29.84 15.60
C LYS A 612 -21.31 28.85 15.65
N LEU A 613 -21.47 27.73 14.94
CA LEU A 613 -20.46 26.70 14.80
C LEU A 613 -19.45 27.09 13.73
N HIS A 614 -18.16 26.94 14.02
CA HIS A 614 -17.04 27.24 13.13
C HIS A 614 -15.99 26.15 13.18
N LEU A 615 -15.25 25.98 12.06
CA LEU A 615 -14.06 25.15 12.00
C LEU A 615 -12.95 25.75 12.86
N LYS A 616 -12.44 24.96 13.79
CA LYS A 616 -11.31 25.32 14.66
C LYS A 616 -10.18 24.29 14.56
N ALA A 617 -8.96 24.69 14.83
CA ALA A 617 -7.81 23.79 14.86
C ALA A 617 -7.28 23.62 16.28
N GLY A 618 -6.99 22.38 16.65
CA GLY A 618 -6.41 22.03 17.94
C GLY A 618 -5.21 21.08 17.78
N LYS A 619 -4.56 20.78 18.91
CA LYS A 619 -3.38 19.88 18.92
C LYS A 619 -3.61 18.52 18.24
N PHE A 620 -4.85 18.05 18.18
CA PHE A 620 -5.24 16.75 17.66
C PHE A 620 -5.84 16.80 16.25
N GLY A 621 -5.96 17.98 15.67
CA GLY A 621 -6.54 18.20 14.33
C GLY A 621 -7.63 19.26 14.34
N ALA A 622 -8.35 19.39 13.23
CA ALA A 622 -9.49 20.27 13.07
C ALA A 622 -10.73 19.70 13.78
N PHE A 623 -11.58 20.57 14.29
CA PHE A 623 -12.84 20.26 14.95
C PHE A 623 -13.82 21.42 14.81
N VAL A 624 -15.09 21.17 15.00
CA VAL A 624 -16.13 22.19 15.02
C VAL A 624 -16.32 22.69 16.45
N GLY A 625 -16.34 24.01 16.65
CA GLY A 625 -16.51 24.61 17.97
C GLY A 625 -17.41 25.84 17.94
N CYS A 626 -18.09 26.15 19.07
CA CYS A 626 -18.93 27.29 19.20
C CYS A 626 -18.15 28.62 19.19
N SER A 627 -18.75 29.69 18.58
CA SER A 627 -18.21 31.05 18.59
C SER A 627 -18.20 31.70 19.98
N ASN A 628 -19.09 31.29 20.87
CA ASN A 628 -19.25 31.84 22.22
C ASN A 628 -18.29 31.20 23.24
N TYR A 629 -17.13 30.69 22.80
CA TYR A 629 -16.08 30.25 23.70
C TYR A 629 -15.40 31.45 24.35
N PRO A 630 -15.15 31.45 25.66
CA PRO A 630 -15.14 30.35 26.62
C PRO A 630 -16.46 30.04 27.34
N GLU A 631 -17.50 30.85 27.20
CA GLU A 631 -18.80 30.70 27.88
C GLU A 631 -19.51 29.41 27.42
N CYS A 632 -19.49 29.14 26.13
CA CYS A 632 -19.97 27.88 25.57
C CYS A 632 -18.79 27.05 25.07
N ARG A 633 -18.65 25.84 25.64
CA ARG A 633 -17.55 24.92 25.33
C ARG A 633 -17.93 23.77 24.38
N TYR A 634 -19.05 23.95 23.66
CA TYR A 634 -19.48 22.94 22.70
C TYR A 634 -18.42 22.69 21.63
N THR A 635 -18.07 21.40 21.42
CA THR A 635 -17.18 20.97 20.34
C THR A 635 -17.63 19.60 19.81
N ARG A 636 -17.48 19.37 18.49
CA ARG A 636 -17.68 18.06 17.86
C ARG A 636 -16.64 17.78 16.76
N PRO A 637 -16.45 16.51 16.32
CA PRO A 637 -15.70 16.18 15.10
C PRO A 637 -16.27 16.88 13.86
N LEU A 638 -15.52 16.87 12.74
CA LEU A 638 -15.99 17.49 11.49
C LEU A 638 -17.17 16.74 10.89
N ALA A 639 -17.04 15.44 10.69
CA ALA A 639 -18.17 14.63 10.24
C ALA A 639 -19.20 14.58 11.37
N ALA A 640 -20.41 14.94 11.06
CA ALA A 640 -21.58 14.49 11.78
C ALA A 640 -21.81 13.00 11.39
N GLU A 641 -20.76 12.15 11.60
CA GLU A 641 -21.02 10.72 11.55
C GLU A 641 -22.07 10.45 12.58
N SER A 642 -23.27 10.33 12.06
CA SER A 642 -24.50 9.96 12.70
C SER A 642 -24.39 9.93 14.23
N ASP A 643 -25.07 10.84 14.90
CA ASP A 643 -25.36 10.74 16.33
C ASP A 643 -25.88 9.34 16.71
N ALA A 644 -26.29 8.55 15.74
CA ALA A 644 -26.67 7.15 15.87
C ALA A 644 -25.48 6.17 16.12
N ALA A 645 -24.25 6.44 15.60
CA ALA A 645 -23.08 5.60 15.88
C ALA A 645 -22.28 6.07 17.11
N THR A 646 -22.54 7.30 17.59
CA THR A 646 -21.90 7.88 18.78
C THR A 646 -22.87 8.09 19.95
N ALA A 647 -24.17 7.85 19.77
CA ALA A 647 -25.12 7.77 20.87
C ALA A 647 -24.73 6.61 21.80
N ASP A 648 -24.80 6.84 23.10
CA ASP A 648 -24.64 5.79 24.11
C ASP A 648 -25.60 4.65 23.77
N ARG A 649 -25.06 3.48 23.41
CA ARG A 649 -25.84 2.30 22.97
C ARG A 649 -25.77 1.23 24.02
N VAL A 650 -26.90 0.89 24.64
CA VAL A 650 -27.01 -0.26 25.54
C VAL A 650 -27.01 -1.53 24.71
N LEU A 651 -26.08 -2.45 25.00
CA LEU A 651 -25.93 -3.74 24.33
C LEU A 651 -26.75 -4.84 24.99
N GLY A 652 -26.99 -4.72 26.29
CA GLY A 652 -27.66 -5.68 27.13
C GLY A 652 -27.17 -5.58 28.57
N GLN A 653 -27.52 -6.57 29.40
CA GLN A 653 -27.08 -6.64 30.79
C GLN A 653 -26.00 -7.70 30.97
N ASP A 654 -25.04 -7.41 31.82
CA ASP A 654 -24.03 -8.39 32.27
C ASP A 654 -24.69 -9.47 33.13
N PRO A 655 -24.58 -10.76 32.78
CA PRO A 655 -25.20 -11.87 33.49
C PRO A 655 -24.75 -12.01 34.92
N GLU A 656 -23.54 -11.56 35.29
CA GLU A 656 -22.98 -11.70 36.62
C GLU A 656 -23.43 -10.58 37.57
N THR A 657 -23.52 -9.34 37.06
CA THR A 657 -23.79 -8.15 37.87
C THR A 657 -25.17 -7.59 37.71
N GLY A 658 -25.88 -7.94 36.63
CA GLY A 658 -27.17 -7.35 36.25
C GLY A 658 -27.08 -5.88 35.78
N LEU A 659 -25.85 -5.34 35.64
CA LEU A 659 -25.64 -3.96 35.22
C LEU A 659 -25.67 -3.84 33.67
N ASP A 660 -26.12 -2.70 33.16
CA ASP A 660 -26.16 -2.42 31.76
C ASP A 660 -24.74 -2.30 31.12
N VAL A 661 -24.52 -3.00 30.03
CA VAL A 661 -23.30 -2.89 29.21
C VAL A 661 -23.56 -1.90 28.09
N THR A 662 -22.84 -0.77 28.09
CA THR A 662 -23.08 0.35 27.18
C THR A 662 -21.83 0.67 26.37
N VAL A 663 -21.98 0.86 25.03
CA VAL A 663 -20.95 1.49 24.21
C VAL A 663 -21.11 3.01 24.32
N LYS A 664 -20.01 3.68 24.67
CA LYS A 664 -19.99 5.14 24.86
C LYS A 664 -18.91 5.82 24.03
N ALA A 665 -19.17 7.06 23.65
CA ALA A 665 -18.17 7.91 23.03
C ALA A 665 -17.24 8.54 24.07
N GLY A 666 -15.94 8.38 23.94
CA GLY A 666 -14.96 8.92 24.87
C GLY A 666 -13.88 9.80 24.22
N ARG A 667 -13.22 10.62 25.03
CA ARG A 667 -12.12 11.51 24.62
C ARG A 667 -10.97 10.79 23.87
N PHE A 668 -10.81 9.48 24.08
CA PHE A 668 -9.75 8.67 23.48
C PHE A 668 -10.27 7.69 22.42
N GLY A 669 -11.52 7.80 22.04
CA GLY A 669 -12.27 6.92 21.15
C GLY A 669 -13.43 6.23 21.84
N PRO A 670 -14.22 5.45 21.09
CA PRO A 670 -15.35 4.70 21.67
C PRO A 670 -14.84 3.63 22.65
N TYR A 671 -15.61 3.40 23.71
CA TYR A 671 -15.30 2.44 24.75
C TYR A 671 -16.58 1.77 25.29
N ILE A 672 -16.41 0.62 25.90
CA ILE A 672 -17.47 -0.12 26.56
C ILE A 672 -17.44 0.23 28.06
N GLN A 673 -18.60 0.42 28.66
CA GLN A 673 -18.75 0.68 30.10
C GLN A 673 -19.77 -0.28 30.68
N LEU A 674 -19.46 -0.81 31.86
CA LEU A 674 -20.38 -1.61 32.68
C LEU A 674 -21.00 -0.69 33.73
N GLY A 675 -22.32 -0.56 33.73
CA GLY A 675 -23.08 0.28 34.65
C GLY A 675 -22.78 1.80 34.54
N GLU A 676 -23.50 2.60 35.29
CA GLU A 676 -23.30 4.03 35.44
C GLU A 676 -22.57 4.37 36.74
N GLN A 677 -22.06 5.60 36.88
CA GLN A 677 -21.37 5.99 38.17
C GLN A 677 -22.26 5.85 39.41
N LYS A 678 -23.57 5.98 39.24
CA LYS A 678 -24.57 5.82 40.32
C LYS A 678 -24.69 4.37 40.83
N ASP A 679 -24.28 3.38 40.05
CA ASP A 679 -24.38 1.94 40.32
C ASP A 679 -23.14 1.43 41.12
N TYR A 680 -22.18 2.35 41.42
CA TYR A 680 -20.95 2.03 42.15
C TYR A 680 -20.87 2.83 43.48
N ALA A 681 -20.16 2.27 44.48
CA ALA A 681 -19.94 2.95 45.73
C ALA A 681 -19.13 4.26 45.58
N GLU A 682 -19.25 5.17 46.52
CA GLU A 682 -18.55 6.47 46.50
C GLU A 682 -17.03 6.27 46.44
N GLY A 683 -16.41 6.73 45.36
CA GLY A 683 -14.95 6.55 45.07
C GLY A 683 -14.62 5.43 44.09
N GLU A 684 -15.54 4.53 43.83
CA GLU A 684 -15.39 3.51 42.77
C GLU A 684 -15.76 4.08 41.39
N LYS A 685 -15.14 3.49 40.34
CA LYS A 685 -15.40 3.93 38.94
C LYS A 685 -15.95 2.76 38.15
N PRO A 686 -16.90 3.01 37.24
CA PRO A 686 -17.39 2.01 36.32
C PRO A 686 -16.25 1.32 35.57
N LYS A 687 -16.34 0.00 35.39
CA LYS A 687 -15.38 -0.79 34.62
C LYS A 687 -15.48 -0.39 33.15
N ARG A 688 -14.35 -0.13 32.51
CA ARG A 688 -14.28 0.36 31.13
C ARG A 688 -13.26 -0.41 30.33
N ALA A 689 -13.61 -0.72 29.07
CA ALA A 689 -12.71 -1.32 28.10
C ALA A 689 -12.72 -0.52 26.80
N GLY A 690 -11.55 -0.24 26.24
CA GLY A 690 -11.45 0.41 24.92
C GLY A 690 -11.75 -0.60 23.82
N ILE A 691 -12.47 -0.16 22.78
CA ILE A 691 -12.71 -0.98 21.60
C ILE A 691 -11.40 -1.05 20.79
N PRO A 692 -10.95 -2.25 20.38
CA PRO A 692 -9.71 -2.43 19.62
C PRO A 692 -9.71 -1.66 18.31
N LYS A 693 -8.53 -1.18 17.87
CA LYS A 693 -8.40 -0.51 16.58
C LYS A 693 -8.73 -1.49 15.46
N GLY A 694 -9.65 -1.10 14.57
CA GLY A 694 -10.12 -1.93 13.47
C GLY A 694 -11.48 -2.60 13.71
N THR A 695 -11.99 -2.57 14.95
CA THR A 695 -13.36 -2.99 15.27
C THR A 695 -14.27 -1.77 15.15
N ASN A 696 -15.32 -1.88 14.32
CA ASN A 696 -16.32 -0.82 14.23
C ASN A 696 -17.21 -0.86 15.50
N PRO A 697 -17.42 0.27 16.21
CA PRO A 697 -18.28 0.30 17.39
C PRO A 697 -19.71 -0.19 17.13
N ALA A 698 -20.21 -0.06 15.90
CA ALA A 698 -21.53 -0.55 15.50
C ALA A 698 -21.62 -2.09 15.48
N ASP A 699 -20.48 -2.77 15.23
CA ASP A 699 -20.40 -4.24 15.12
C ASP A 699 -20.10 -4.92 16.47
N VAL A 700 -19.95 -4.13 17.56
CA VAL A 700 -19.76 -4.67 18.91
C VAL A 700 -21.10 -5.18 19.46
N ASP A 701 -21.19 -6.48 19.69
CA ASP A 701 -22.30 -7.14 20.38
C ASP A 701 -22.02 -7.30 21.89
N LEU A 702 -22.99 -7.83 22.62
CA LEU A 702 -22.88 -8.05 24.07
C LEU A 702 -21.77 -9.06 24.42
N GLU A 703 -21.61 -10.11 23.61
CA GLU A 703 -20.62 -11.16 23.86
C GLU A 703 -19.20 -10.61 23.76
N LEU A 704 -18.90 -9.87 22.69
CA LEU A 704 -17.59 -9.22 22.51
C LEU A 704 -17.35 -8.15 23.59
N ALA A 705 -18.38 -7.39 23.95
CA ALA A 705 -18.29 -6.38 24.99
C ALA A 705 -17.92 -6.99 26.36
N LEU A 706 -18.55 -8.09 26.76
CA LEU A 706 -18.23 -8.80 27.99
C LEU A 706 -16.81 -9.39 27.97
N LYS A 707 -16.39 -9.96 26.83
CA LYS A 707 -15.01 -10.42 26.63
C LYS A 707 -14.01 -9.28 26.78
N LEU A 708 -14.28 -8.11 26.22
CA LEU A 708 -13.42 -6.92 26.36
C LEU A 708 -13.39 -6.39 27.81
N LEU A 709 -14.52 -6.39 28.49
CA LEU A 709 -14.62 -6.01 29.90
C LEU A 709 -13.92 -7.01 30.84
N SER A 710 -13.76 -8.28 30.44
CA SER A 710 -13.02 -9.27 31.26
C SER A 710 -11.50 -9.02 31.26
N LEU A 711 -10.98 -8.16 30.37
CA LEU A 711 -9.56 -7.85 30.32
C LEU A 711 -9.15 -6.80 31.39
N PRO A 712 -7.93 -6.86 31.96
CA PRO A 712 -6.94 -7.93 31.75
C PRO A 712 -7.32 -9.24 32.47
N ARG A 713 -7.29 -10.37 31.77
CA ARG A 713 -7.55 -11.70 32.36
C ARG A 713 -6.27 -12.35 32.84
N GLU A 714 -6.33 -13.09 33.92
CA GLU A 714 -5.23 -13.92 34.40
C GLU A 714 -5.19 -15.24 33.62
N ILE A 715 -4.03 -15.56 33.06
CA ILE A 715 -3.80 -16.78 32.26
C ILE A 715 -3.37 -17.92 33.21
N GLY A 716 -2.61 -17.58 34.24
CA GLY A 716 -2.03 -18.51 35.19
C GLY A 716 -0.77 -17.95 35.84
N LYS A 717 -0.06 -18.79 36.63
CA LYS A 717 1.19 -18.42 37.28
C LYS A 717 2.41 -18.85 36.47
N HIS A 718 3.43 -17.99 36.41
CA HIS A 718 4.68 -18.32 35.75
C HIS A 718 5.37 -19.50 36.46
N PRO A 719 5.83 -20.55 35.76
CA PRO A 719 6.35 -21.78 36.36
C PRO A 719 7.54 -21.57 37.31
N GLU A 720 8.43 -20.61 36.99
CA GLU A 720 9.66 -20.37 37.74
C GLU A 720 9.48 -19.34 38.88
N THR A 721 8.66 -18.30 38.64
CA THR A 721 8.56 -17.17 39.57
C THR A 721 7.33 -17.22 40.46
N GLY A 722 6.31 -18.04 40.15
CA GLY A 722 5.03 -18.13 40.85
C GLY A 722 4.15 -16.86 40.69
N LEU A 723 4.59 -15.82 40.01
CA LEU A 723 3.83 -14.58 39.78
C LEU A 723 2.77 -14.75 38.70
N PRO A 724 1.63 -14.04 38.78
CA PRO A 724 0.57 -14.14 37.78
C PRO A 724 1.00 -13.58 36.42
N ILE A 725 0.56 -14.25 35.36
CA ILE A 725 0.64 -13.78 33.98
C ILE A 725 -0.74 -13.31 33.54
N THR A 726 -0.85 -12.11 33.04
CA THR A 726 -2.12 -11.51 32.56
C THR A 726 -2.08 -11.17 31.08
N ALA A 727 -3.18 -11.42 30.36
CA ALA A 727 -3.40 -10.95 29.01
C ALA A 727 -4.27 -9.69 29.00
N GLY A 728 -3.98 -8.76 28.10
CA GLY A 728 -4.74 -7.52 27.99
C GLY A 728 -4.50 -6.79 26.68
N ILE A 729 -5.26 -5.73 26.44
CA ILE A 729 -5.11 -4.85 25.27
C ILE A 729 -4.62 -3.47 25.74
N GLY A 730 -3.51 -3.02 25.19
CA GLY A 730 -2.92 -1.73 25.49
C GLY A 730 -2.87 -0.81 24.27
N ARG A 731 -2.33 0.42 24.44
CA ARG A 731 -2.23 1.41 23.35
C ARG A 731 -1.37 0.95 22.17
N PHE A 732 -0.56 -0.08 22.35
CA PHE A 732 0.31 -0.67 21.34
C PHE A 732 -0.22 -2.01 20.78
N GLY A 733 -1.43 -2.42 21.17
CA GLY A 733 -2.07 -3.67 20.78
C GLY A 733 -2.17 -4.69 21.93
N PRO A 734 -2.54 -5.95 21.62
CA PRO A 734 -2.63 -7.04 22.58
C PRO A 734 -1.26 -7.40 23.17
N PHE A 735 -1.24 -7.76 24.46
CA PHE A 735 -0.03 -8.13 25.17
C PHE A 735 -0.28 -9.18 26.26
N VAL A 736 0.78 -9.91 26.62
CA VAL A 736 0.86 -10.64 27.89
C VAL A 736 1.84 -9.90 28.81
N ARG A 737 1.50 -9.90 30.11
CA ARG A 737 2.28 -9.21 31.14
C ARG A 737 2.67 -10.18 32.25
N HIS A 738 3.94 -10.15 32.65
CA HIS A 738 4.50 -10.81 33.80
C HIS A 738 5.33 -9.79 34.59
N ASP A 739 4.93 -9.46 35.79
CA ASP A 739 5.51 -8.37 36.62
C ASP A 739 5.62 -7.03 35.82
N LYS A 740 6.81 -6.63 35.49
CA LYS A 740 7.13 -5.40 34.71
C LYS A 740 7.38 -5.66 33.22
N THR A 741 7.41 -6.91 32.81
CA THR A 741 7.68 -7.31 31.41
C THR A 741 6.38 -7.39 30.64
N TYR A 742 6.32 -6.66 29.52
CA TYR A 742 5.21 -6.70 28.56
C TYR A 742 5.72 -7.30 27.26
N ALA A 743 5.11 -8.38 26.80
CA ALA A 743 5.37 -8.99 25.50
C ALA A 743 4.12 -8.83 24.62
N SER A 744 4.30 -8.26 23.41
CA SER A 744 3.20 -8.14 22.44
C SER A 744 2.86 -9.52 21.87
N LEU A 745 1.60 -9.77 21.60
CA LEU A 745 1.15 -10.94 20.89
C LEU A 745 1.57 -10.87 19.43
N GLU A 746 1.88 -12.00 18.81
CA GLU A 746 2.23 -12.12 17.40
C GLU A 746 0.99 -12.36 16.54
N ALA A 747 1.14 -12.26 15.22
CA ALA A 747 0.04 -12.56 14.29
C ALA A 747 -0.36 -14.04 14.41
N GLY A 748 -1.61 -14.29 14.79
CA GLY A 748 -2.15 -15.62 15.08
C GLY A 748 -2.38 -15.93 16.56
N ASP A 749 -1.88 -15.08 17.47
CA ASP A 749 -2.18 -15.19 18.91
C ASP A 749 -3.41 -14.32 19.24
N GLU A 750 -4.43 -14.91 19.85
CA GLU A 750 -5.61 -14.18 20.29
C GLU A 750 -5.57 -13.90 21.79
N VAL A 751 -5.86 -12.65 22.20
CA VAL A 751 -5.77 -12.20 23.59
C VAL A 751 -6.75 -12.94 24.50
N PHE A 752 -7.86 -13.41 23.96
CA PHE A 752 -8.90 -14.12 24.70
C PHE A 752 -8.57 -15.61 24.92
N ASP A 753 -7.79 -16.23 24.02
CA ASP A 753 -7.57 -17.66 23.96
C ASP A 753 -6.12 -18.09 24.26
N ILE A 754 -5.19 -17.12 24.35
CA ILE A 754 -3.78 -17.43 24.62
C ILE A 754 -3.62 -18.21 25.92
N GLY A 755 -2.98 -19.39 25.81
CA GLY A 755 -2.69 -20.27 26.92
C GLY A 755 -1.38 -19.96 27.65
N LEU A 756 -1.19 -20.57 28.83
CA LEU A 756 -0.04 -20.32 29.72
C LEU A 756 1.30 -20.63 29.05
N ASN A 757 1.42 -21.75 28.35
CA ASN A 757 2.68 -22.15 27.70
C ASN A 757 3.13 -21.12 26.63
N ARG A 758 2.21 -20.65 25.77
CA ARG A 758 2.51 -19.64 24.75
C ARG A 758 2.85 -18.30 25.39
N ALA A 759 2.14 -17.90 26.44
CA ALA A 759 2.40 -16.67 27.17
C ALA A 759 3.81 -16.67 27.81
N VAL A 760 4.24 -17.77 28.42
CA VAL A 760 5.58 -17.95 28.98
C VAL A 760 6.64 -17.87 27.91
N THR A 761 6.41 -18.50 26.75
CA THR A 761 7.33 -18.42 25.59
C THR A 761 7.53 -16.97 25.12
N LEU A 762 6.45 -16.21 24.90
CA LEU A 762 6.53 -14.81 24.49
C LEU A 762 7.25 -13.92 25.52
N ILE A 763 7.04 -14.18 26.81
CA ILE A 763 7.74 -13.45 27.88
C ILE A 763 9.24 -13.78 27.88
N ALA A 764 9.61 -15.06 27.71
CA ALA A 764 11.00 -15.52 27.65
C ALA A 764 11.71 -14.95 26.41
N GLU A 765 11.09 -14.97 25.25
CA GLU A 765 11.62 -14.33 24.02
C GLU A 765 11.83 -12.82 24.18
N LYS A 766 10.90 -12.15 24.85
CA LYS A 766 11.03 -10.72 25.15
C LYS A 766 12.17 -10.43 26.12
N ALA A 767 12.35 -11.28 27.13
CA ALA A 767 13.46 -11.19 28.09
C ALA A 767 14.81 -11.46 27.41
N ALA A 768 14.89 -12.44 26.50
CA ALA A 768 16.09 -12.76 25.73
C ALA A 768 16.50 -11.64 24.75
N LYS A 769 15.52 -10.91 24.17
CA LYS A 769 15.76 -9.75 23.30
C LYS A 769 16.26 -8.50 24.06
N GLY A 770 16.31 -8.52 25.39
CA GLY A 770 16.72 -7.42 26.26
C GLY A 770 15.79 -6.20 26.16
N PRO A 771 15.93 -5.19 27.05
CA PRO A 771 15.14 -3.97 26.96
C PRO A 771 15.47 -3.27 25.64
N SER A 772 14.48 -3.11 24.77
CA SER A 772 14.62 -2.32 23.56
C SER A 772 15.08 -0.91 23.98
N ARG A 773 16.28 -0.53 23.57
CA ARG A 773 16.78 0.83 23.78
C ARG A 773 15.73 1.78 23.23
N ARG A 774 15.05 2.52 24.10
CA ARG A 774 14.23 3.67 23.69
C ARG A 774 15.12 4.58 22.87
N PHE A 775 14.76 4.85 21.66
CA PHE A 775 15.29 5.97 20.90
C PHE A 775 15.17 7.23 21.79
N GLY A 776 16.32 7.85 22.14
CA GLY A 776 16.34 9.18 22.73
C GLY A 776 16.59 9.26 24.22
N ALA A 777 17.77 8.88 24.65
CA ALA A 777 18.51 9.63 25.62
C ALA A 777 19.99 9.49 25.26
N ASP A 778 20.50 10.44 24.48
CA ASP A 778 21.92 10.68 24.39
C ASP A 778 22.41 10.90 25.82
N PRO A 779 23.31 10.07 26.38
CA PRO A 779 23.83 10.29 27.73
C PRO A 779 24.50 11.66 27.85
N GLY A 780 24.86 12.29 26.73
CA GLY A 780 25.52 13.57 26.66
C GLY A 780 27.00 13.49 27.07
N LYS A 781 27.81 14.39 26.53
CA LYS A 781 29.20 14.64 26.98
C LYS A 781 29.13 15.45 28.24
N VAL A 782 29.54 14.92 29.39
CA VAL A 782 29.63 15.66 30.65
C VAL A 782 30.86 16.60 30.57
N LEU A 783 30.64 17.89 30.82
CA LEU A 783 31.68 18.93 30.79
C LEU A 783 32.28 19.22 32.18
N GLY A 784 31.51 18.99 33.23
CA GLY A 784 31.84 19.30 34.62
C GLY A 784 30.58 19.61 35.42
N ASP A 785 30.71 20.24 36.59
CA ASP A 785 29.61 20.62 37.47
C ASP A 785 29.34 22.12 37.43
N HIS A 786 28.07 22.52 37.36
CA HIS A 786 27.61 23.89 37.56
C HIS A 786 27.60 24.23 39.05
N PRO A 787 28.02 25.45 39.48
CA PRO A 787 28.11 25.79 40.89
C PRO A 787 26.85 25.56 41.74
N SER A 788 25.66 25.61 41.14
CA SER A 788 24.37 25.50 41.85
C SER A 788 23.42 24.42 41.30
N LEU A 789 23.63 23.90 40.08
CA LEU A 789 22.66 23.02 39.38
C LEU A 789 23.15 21.58 39.17
N GLY A 790 24.39 21.26 39.60
CA GLY A 790 24.99 19.93 39.45
C GLY A 790 25.53 19.66 38.03
N PRO A 791 25.67 18.40 37.57
CA PRO A 791 26.44 18.07 36.40
C PRO A 791 25.88 18.69 35.11
N VAL A 792 26.80 19.29 34.34
CA VAL A 792 26.54 19.92 33.04
C VAL A 792 26.86 18.93 31.94
N ALA A 793 25.88 18.66 31.10
CA ALA A 793 26.04 17.77 29.96
C ALA A 793 25.59 18.41 28.64
N VAL A 794 26.38 18.18 27.58
CA VAL A 794 26.04 18.53 26.20
C VAL A 794 25.26 17.40 25.59
N LYS A 795 24.08 17.70 25.04
CA LYS A 795 23.18 16.71 24.41
C LYS A 795 22.67 17.17 23.05
N ASN A 796 22.27 16.20 22.20
CA ASN A 796 21.57 16.50 20.98
C ASN A 796 20.06 16.46 21.21
N GLY A 797 19.34 17.50 20.81
CA GLY A 797 17.90 17.61 20.90
C GLY A 797 17.23 17.77 19.55
N ARG A 798 15.90 17.70 19.56
CA ARG A 798 15.05 17.89 18.36
C ARG A 798 15.28 19.26 17.67
N TYR A 799 15.78 20.24 18.40
CA TYR A 799 15.99 21.61 17.94
C TYR A 799 17.47 21.99 17.85
N GLY A 800 18.37 21.01 17.82
CA GLY A 800 19.81 21.23 17.80
C GLY A 800 20.52 20.80 19.08
N ALA A 801 21.86 21.01 19.15
CA ALA A 801 22.67 20.74 20.35
C ALA A 801 22.29 21.70 21.49
N TYR A 802 22.28 21.19 22.72
CA TYR A 802 21.99 21.99 23.91
C TYR A 802 22.79 21.52 25.11
N VAL A 803 23.02 22.43 26.06
CA VAL A 803 23.58 22.12 27.38
C VAL A 803 22.48 22.01 28.41
N THR A 804 22.65 21.11 29.39
CA THR A 804 21.67 20.87 30.44
C THR A 804 22.36 20.70 31.79
N ALA A 805 21.82 21.36 32.84
CA ALA A 805 22.14 21.14 34.25
C ALA A 805 20.90 21.41 35.10
N GLY A 806 20.64 20.62 36.16
CA GLY A 806 19.55 20.83 37.09
C GLY A 806 18.14 20.88 36.48
N GLY A 807 17.94 20.32 35.25
CA GLY A 807 16.67 20.40 34.54
C GLY A 807 16.48 21.66 33.67
N VAL A 808 17.46 22.58 33.65
CA VAL A 808 17.50 23.71 32.75
C VAL A 808 18.19 23.29 31.45
N ASN A 809 17.58 23.56 30.30
CA ASN A 809 18.12 23.25 28.98
C ASN A 809 18.35 24.56 28.21
N ALA A 810 19.58 24.82 27.79
CA ALA A 810 19.96 25.99 26.98
C ALA A 810 20.52 25.53 25.63
N THR A 811 19.94 26.03 24.52
CA THR A 811 20.40 25.72 23.17
C THR A 811 21.76 26.32 22.92
N ILE A 812 22.69 25.60 22.36
CA ILE A 812 24.00 26.09 21.96
C ILE A 812 23.81 26.96 20.70
N PRO A 813 24.17 28.26 20.71
CA PRO A 813 24.13 29.09 19.51
C PRO A 813 25.05 28.57 18.41
N SER A 814 24.72 28.90 17.14
CA SER A 814 25.49 28.47 15.96
C SER A 814 26.94 28.94 15.91
N GLU A 815 27.29 29.90 16.74
CA GLU A 815 28.64 30.46 16.92
C GLU A 815 29.58 29.52 17.70
N PHE A 816 29.04 28.55 18.42
CA PHE A 816 29.79 27.55 19.17
C PHE A 816 29.61 26.15 18.58
N GLU A 817 30.74 25.49 18.31
CA GLU A 817 30.69 24.06 17.93
C GLU A 817 30.45 23.21 19.17
N LYS A 818 29.52 22.26 19.03
CA LYS A 818 29.07 21.31 20.07
C LYS A 818 30.23 20.61 20.80
N ASP A 819 31.27 20.26 20.07
CA ASP A 819 32.36 19.42 20.57
C ASP A 819 33.48 20.25 21.23
N SER A 820 33.51 21.59 21.03
CA SER A 820 34.51 22.53 21.54
C SER A 820 33.98 23.45 22.65
N ILE A 821 32.67 23.40 22.98
CA ILE A 821 32.12 24.27 24.04
C ILE A 821 32.75 23.97 25.42
N THR A 822 33.18 24.99 26.10
CA THR A 822 33.82 24.91 27.44
C THR A 822 32.76 24.89 28.54
N LEU A 823 33.15 24.42 29.76
CA LEU A 823 32.27 24.42 30.94
C LEU A 823 31.75 25.81 31.27
N ASP A 824 32.62 26.83 31.20
CA ASP A 824 32.27 28.22 31.55
C ASP A 824 31.24 28.79 30.54
N GLN A 825 31.41 28.52 29.26
CA GLN A 825 30.45 28.91 28.22
C GLN A 825 29.09 28.18 28.40
N ALA A 826 29.12 26.90 28.76
CA ALA A 826 27.94 26.13 29.03
C ALA A 826 27.18 26.63 30.27
N ASN A 827 27.92 27.00 31.34
CA ASN A 827 27.34 27.58 32.54
C ASN A 827 26.70 28.95 32.25
N ALA A 828 27.35 29.82 31.49
CA ALA A 828 26.78 31.10 31.10
C ALA A 828 25.47 30.96 30.30
N LEU A 829 25.39 30.02 29.36
CA LEU A 829 24.17 29.75 28.62
C LEU A 829 23.04 29.19 29.51
N ILE A 830 23.36 28.38 30.50
CA ILE A 830 22.42 27.83 31.47
C ILE A 830 21.88 28.92 32.37
N ASP A 831 22.76 29.79 32.89
CA ASP A 831 22.39 30.91 33.77
C ASP A 831 21.55 31.95 33.05
N GLU A 832 21.87 32.30 31.81
CA GLU A 832 21.06 33.18 30.97
C GLU A 832 19.64 32.57 30.72
N ARG A 833 19.58 31.29 30.51
CA ARG A 833 18.31 30.60 30.30
C ARG A 833 17.47 30.48 31.57
N ALA A 834 18.12 30.28 32.70
CA ALA A 834 17.47 30.25 34.01
C ALA A 834 16.91 31.65 34.39
N ALA A 835 17.66 32.73 34.12
CA ALA A 835 17.23 34.10 34.35
C ALA A 835 16.03 34.54 33.46
N LYS A 836 15.90 33.98 32.22
CA LYS A 836 14.77 34.24 31.32
C LYS A 836 13.49 33.44 31.65
N GLY A 837 13.40 32.77 32.82
CA GLY A 837 12.18 32.10 33.29
C GLY A 837 11.81 30.77 32.57
N GLY A 838 12.76 30.10 31.96
CA GLY A 838 12.57 28.90 31.15
C GLY A 838 12.78 27.58 31.89
N GLY A 839 12.19 27.37 33.08
CA GLY A 839 12.20 26.07 33.74
C GLY A 839 11.35 26.05 35.01
N LYS A 840 10.16 25.41 34.92
CA LYS A 840 9.43 25.03 36.14
C LYS A 840 10.18 23.87 36.81
N ALA A 841 10.98 24.18 37.82
CA ALA A 841 11.55 23.21 38.73
C ALA A 841 10.43 22.46 39.48
N LYS A 842 10.19 21.17 39.18
CA LYS A 842 9.46 20.26 40.05
C LYS A 842 10.38 19.93 41.24
N ALA A 843 10.17 20.58 42.36
CA ALA A 843 10.78 20.20 43.67
C ALA A 843 10.22 18.82 44.04
N GLY A 844 10.97 17.77 43.76
CA GLY A 844 10.70 16.43 44.27
C GLY A 844 11.20 16.34 45.72
N LYS A 845 10.29 16.15 46.66
CA LYS A 845 10.56 15.82 48.07
C LYS A 845 11.42 14.56 48.15
N ILE A 846 12.71 14.72 48.51
CA ILE A 846 13.59 13.64 48.89
C ILE A 846 13.35 13.40 50.40
N LYS A 847 12.80 12.25 50.81
CA LYS A 847 12.76 11.77 52.17
C LYS A 847 14.18 11.40 52.58
N ALA A 848 14.68 12.13 53.60
CA ALA A 848 15.93 11.83 54.27
C ALA A 848 15.83 10.53 55.04
N ALA A 849 16.63 9.52 54.68
CA ALA A 849 16.90 8.35 55.50
C ALA A 849 18.18 8.62 56.31
N LYS A 850 18.02 8.66 57.64
CA LYS A 850 19.06 8.72 58.65
C LYS A 850 20.04 7.56 58.51
N ILE A 851 21.32 7.82 58.29
CA ILE A 851 22.40 6.87 58.55
C ILE A 851 23.23 7.43 59.68
N LYS A 852 23.41 6.62 60.75
CA LYS A 852 24.18 6.91 61.94
C LYS A 852 25.67 7.00 61.60
N ALA A 853 26.28 8.01 62.20
CA ALA A 853 27.73 8.23 62.25
C ALA A 853 28.47 7.21 63.10
N ALA A 854 29.61 6.73 62.64
CA ALA A 854 30.70 6.22 63.48
C ALA A 854 32.00 6.84 63.01
N LYS A 855 32.74 7.38 64.00
CA LYS A 855 33.95 8.19 63.94
C LYS A 855 35.22 7.29 63.86
N PRO A 856 36.42 7.90 63.65
CA PRO A 856 37.50 7.33 62.85
C PRO A 856 38.66 6.75 63.67
N ALA A 857 39.56 6.02 63.02
CA ALA A 857 40.89 5.70 63.52
C ALA A 857 41.95 5.91 62.45
N LYS A 858 43.07 6.41 62.91
CA LYS A 858 44.23 7.03 62.29
C LYS A 858 45.17 6.09 61.57
N ALA A 859 45.71 6.62 60.47
CA ALA A 859 47.16 6.70 60.06
C ALA A 859 48.03 5.43 59.99
N ALA A 860 48.61 5.19 58.81
CA ALA A 860 50.07 5.27 58.57
C ALA A 860 50.35 5.06 57.09
N ALA A 861 51.36 5.85 56.67
CA ALA A 861 51.94 5.86 55.31
C ALA A 861 52.83 4.64 55.10
N GLU A 862 53.01 4.21 53.82
CA GLU A 862 54.31 4.05 53.17
C GLU A 862 54.20 3.47 51.76
N GLU A 863 54.84 4.09 50.95
CA GLU A 863 55.53 3.92 49.64
C GLU A 863 55.52 2.56 48.90
N ALA A 864 55.44 2.75 47.62
CA ALA A 864 56.25 2.23 46.55
C ALA A 864 56.00 0.85 45.92
N GLU A 865 56.05 0.94 44.61
CA GLU A 865 56.55 0.00 43.57
C GLU A 865 55.54 -0.88 42.84
N THR A 866 55.47 -0.46 41.54
CA THR A 866 55.21 -1.40 40.43
C THR A 866 56.31 -2.47 40.30
N PRO A 867 56.03 -3.72 39.76
CA PRO A 867 56.04 -3.87 38.31
C PRO A 867 55.15 -5.03 37.77
N LYS A 868 55.16 -5.06 36.50
CA LYS A 868 54.55 -5.96 35.48
C LYS A 868 55.08 -7.40 35.49
N PRO A 869 54.56 -8.28 34.58
CA PRO A 869 54.01 -9.60 34.81
C PRO A 869 55.00 -10.80 34.48
N PRO A 870 54.54 -12.04 34.59
CA PRO A 870 54.63 -12.88 33.43
C PRO A 870 53.62 -14.05 33.28
N LYS A 871 53.34 -14.38 32.04
CA LYS A 871 53.34 -15.58 31.24
C LYS A 871 53.06 -17.01 31.85
N LYS A 872 52.07 -17.65 31.11
CA LYS A 872 52.08 -19.05 30.59
C LYS A 872 52.32 -20.27 31.49
N ALA A 873 51.43 -21.24 31.37
CA ALA A 873 51.62 -22.65 31.00
C ALA A 873 50.25 -23.38 31.08
N ALA A 874 49.70 -23.98 30.12
CA ALA A 874 50.02 -25.13 29.25
C ALA A 874 49.59 -26.49 29.85
N ALA A 875 48.79 -27.19 29.06
CA ALA A 875 48.66 -28.65 28.82
C ALA A 875 47.82 -29.48 29.85
N LYS A 876 46.98 -30.42 29.47
CA LYS A 876 47.10 -31.58 28.55
C LYS A 876 45.76 -32.27 28.41
N LYS A 877 45.30 -32.60 27.19
CA LYS A 877 45.18 -33.89 26.55
C LYS A 877 44.29 -34.95 27.23
N ALA A 878 43.29 -35.46 26.55
CA ALA A 878 43.25 -36.83 26.05
C ALA A 878 42.11 -37.03 25.04
N ALA A 879 42.48 -37.58 23.96
CA ALA A 879 41.81 -38.12 22.80
C ALA A 879 41.44 -39.60 23.08
N VAL A 880 40.38 -40.08 22.40
CA VAL A 880 40.30 -41.45 21.89
C VAL A 880 39.37 -41.49 20.67
N LYS A 881 39.88 -41.82 19.54
CA LYS A 881 39.31 -42.60 18.41
C LYS A 881 39.72 -44.04 18.61
N PRO A 882 39.33 -45.10 17.88
CA PRO A 882 38.71 -45.18 16.56
C PRO A 882 37.89 -46.49 16.32
N LYS A 883 37.56 -46.72 15.06
CA LYS A 883 37.62 -47.90 14.14
C LYS A 883 36.29 -48.31 13.55
N THR A 884 36.15 -48.19 12.24
CA THR A 884 36.46 -49.08 11.08
C THR A 884 35.60 -50.37 11.11
N GLU A 885 35.02 -50.81 10.05
CA GLU A 885 35.40 -51.36 8.74
C GLU A 885 34.13 -51.62 7.93
N ALA A 886 33.99 -51.38 6.67
CA ALA A 886 34.63 -51.89 5.46
C ALA A 886 33.77 -52.89 4.68
N THR A 887 33.87 -52.77 3.42
CA THR A 887 33.76 -53.68 2.25
C THR A 887 32.36 -53.89 1.66
N SER A 888 32.12 -53.96 0.36
CA SER A 888 32.99 -54.11 -0.82
C SER A 888 32.18 -54.09 -2.10
N LYS A 889 32.76 -53.58 -3.20
CA LYS A 889 32.81 -54.11 -4.57
C LYS A 889 31.51 -54.54 -5.28
N ALA A 890 31.30 -54.38 -6.54
CA ALA A 890 32.02 -54.04 -7.75
C ALA A 890 31.06 -54.10 -8.94
N ARG A 891 31.14 -53.47 -9.99
CA ARG A 891 31.72 -53.63 -11.34
C ARG A 891 30.76 -53.10 -12.41
N ALA A 892 31.31 -52.26 -13.29
CA ALA A 892 30.89 -52.08 -14.68
C ALA A 892 31.33 -53.29 -15.53
N PRO A 893 30.92 -53.44 -16.80
CA PRO A 893 31.45 -52.62 -17.89
C PRO A 893 30.55 -52.48 -19.18
N VAL A 894 30.82 -51.43 -19.98
CA VAL A 894 31.33 -51.38 -21.38
C VAL A 894 30.46 -51.84 -22.54
N GLY A 895 30.39 -50.99 -23.57
CA GLY A 895 30.13 -51.33 -24.96
C GLY A 895 29.48 -50.15 -25.74
N GLN A 896 30.26 -49.25 -26.35
CA GLN A 896 30.69 -49.09 -27.75
C GLN A 896 29.53 -48.94 -28.73
N ALA A 897 29.35 -47.76 -29.37
CA ALA A 897 29.99 -47.16 -30.55
C ALA A 897 29.32 -47.52 -31.90
N ALA A 898 28.95 -46.49 -32.67
CA ALA A 898 29.18 -46.29 -34.12
C ALA A 898 28.35 -45.07 -34.56
N LYS A 899 28.93 -43.96 -34.93
CA LYS A 899 29.39 -43.39 -36.20
C LYS A 899 28.49 -43.64 -37.40
N THR A 900 28.05 -42.53 -38.02
CA THR A 900 28.29 -42.02 -39.40
C THR A 900 27.28 -40.92 -39.69
N SER A 901 27.65 -39.79 -40.06
CA SER A 901 28.26 -39.05 -41.18
C SER A 901 27.21 -38.22 -41.96
N ALA A 902 27.41 -36.93 -41.96
CA ALA A 902 27.50 -35.97 -43.05
C ALA A 902 26.41 -35.86 -44.13
N ALA A 903 25.86 -34.64 -44.30
CA ALA A 903 26.07 -33.85 -45.55
C ALA A 903 25.27 -32.52 -45.48
N LYS A 904 25.98 -31.43 -45.68
CA LYS A 904 25.50 -30.15 -46.26
C LYS A 904 25.44 -30.33 -47.78
N PRO A 905 24.63 -29.48 -48.54
CA PRO A 905 25.12 -28.16 -48.93
C PRO A 905 24.00 -27.07 -49.13
N ALA A 906 24.44 -25.83 -49.13
CA ALA A 906 23.83 -24.62 -49.72
C ALA A 906 24.12 -24.59 -51.25
N PRO A 907 23.81 -23.54 -52.06
CA PRO A 907 23.27 -22.20 -51.77
C PRO A 907 22.31 -21.61 -52.88
N ALA A 908 21.84 -20.36 -52.60
CA ALA A 908 21.59 -19.22 -53.50
C ALA A 908 20.52 -19.27 -54.65
N THR A 909 19.68 -18.25 -54.72
CA THR A 909 19.86 -17.11 -55.73
C THR A 909 18.86 -15.99 -55.49
N LYS A 910 19.37 -14.79 -55.71
CA LYS A 910 18.71 -13.48 -55.79
C LYS A 910 17.73 -13.41 -56.98
N THR A 911 16.65 -12.58 -56.87
CA THR A 911 16.35 -11.61 -57.92
C THR A 911 15.50 -10.44 -57.35
N ALA A 912 15.75 -9.27 -57.91
CA ALA A 912 15.32 -7.94 -57.51
C ALA A 912 14.15 -7.41 -58.33
N ALA A 913 13.61 -6.28 -57.83
CA ALA A 913 12.95 -5.15 -58.53
C ALA A 913 11.45 -5.31 -58.82
N LYS A 914 10.59 -4.36 -58.56
CA LYS A 914 10.54 -2.94 -58.95
C LYS A 914 9.31 -2.26 -58.35
N LYS A 915 9.51 -1.01 -58.02
CA LYS A 915 8.58 0.11 -57.82
C LYS A 915 7.23 0.06 -58.54
N SER A 916 6.17 0.59 -57.90
CA SER A 916 5.43 1.72 -58.45
C SER A 916 4.58 2.42 -57.37
N ALA A 917 4.58 3.72 -57.47
CA ALA A 917 3.84 4.70 -56.69
C ALA A 917 2.39 4.81 -57.14
N GLY A 918 1.50 5.30 -56.26
CA GLY A 918 0.13 5.67 -56.66
C GLY A 918 -0.57 6.40 -55.53
N LYS A 919 -0.71 7.68 -55.68
CA LYS A 919 -1.37 8.71 -54.86
C LYS A 919 -2.89 8.54 -54.73
N ALA A 920 -3.38 9.13 -53.63
CA ALA A 920 -4.58 9.96 -53.45
C ALA A 920 -5.97 9.27 -53.31
N ARG A 921 -6.56 9.34 -52.18
CA ARG A 921 -7.51 10.38 -51.70
C ARG A 921 -7.74 10.25 -50.18
#